data_c79f6fe9ff3065fd4e6a660831830c58
#
_entry.id   c79f6fe9ff3065fd4e6a660831830c58
#
_cell.length_a   1.000
_cell.length_b   1.000
_cell.length_c   1.000
_cell.angle_alpha   90.00
_cell.angle_beta   90.00
_cell.angle_gamma   90.00
#
_symmetry.space_group_name_H-M   'P 1'
#
loop_
_entity.id
_entity.type
_entity.pdbx_description
1 polymer ?
#
loop_
_entity_poly.entity_id
_entity_poly.type
_entity_poly.pdbx_seq_one_letter_code
_entity_poly.pdbx_strand_id
1 'polypeptide(L)'
;MKRLGIFFFYEKNGDVDEFITYYLADLAKNLTELVVVCNGKLSAQGRAAFSQFTGNIIVRENKGLDVWAYKTALDSYGWEKLSEFDEIVMTNSTLMGPVRPLQEMFDAMAENQDLDFWGLSLHHGAKSNPFKGKHIYNYLPVHIQSHFIVYRQRFVQSPELQQYWDNMPMIADYNDSVQRYEAVFTKQFEDRGFKWDVYVKTDDLKDFTDYPLLVCPTKLLREKKCPLFKRRSFMHTLEAYLNDTAGEPVQELYAYLRDETDYPLDLIWKNMIRTMHPHEFTRNLRLTRIIPPTVQNKAQAEEIRANRKIALAMHLYFMDMLDQSMAFAAKFPPETDVFISTNEPGKKAEIEKAFAALPLHSVTVTVVENRGRDVGAFLCDLAPQLRGYDYACFMHDKKAIQTKPGSVGASFGYVCNENVCKNAAHVLNVLCEFENDPYLGILCPPFPAHGLYFMNMCSGGWGPNFENTKKLLKETLKLDVPIAGEESPIAPYGSVFWFRPKALAPLFDHGWQHTDFPPEPLPQDGTISHAIERVYPFVAQAAGYYPAAVMSRDYAVTRNDTMQAYATGMIRPLARVFDCTTFWGASGAATGFAAKRHLFGTYGPYANSRRRHARNWLRDNLPESAYKGIITTKRAIFGPHHGPYED
;
A
#
# COMPACT_ATOMS: atom_id res chain seq x y z
N MET A 1 -15.91 4.62 -38.56
CA MET A 1 -16.13 3.22 -38.17
C MET A 1 -17.18 3.13 -37.09
N LYS A 2 -18.14 2.21 -37.24
CA LYS A 2 -19.17 1.91 -36.23
C LYS A 2 -18.56 0.96 -35.20
N ARG A 3 -18.29 1.45 -33.94
CA ARG A 3 -17.62 0.67 -32.89
C ARG A 3 -18.54 0.42 -31.72
N LEU A 4 -18.56 -0.82 -31.23
CA LEU A 4 -19.15 -1.20 -29.95
C LEU A 4 -18.03 -1.34 -28.93
N GLY A 5 -18.10 -0.61 -27.82
CA GLY A 5 -17.25 -0.80 -26.66
C GLY A 5 -17.89 -1.74 -25.64
N ILE A 6 -17.14 -2.72 -25.16
CA ILE A 6 -17.51 -3.59 -24.03
C ILE A 6 -16.50 -3.31 -22.91
N PHE A 7 -16.96 -2.63 -21.86
CA PHE A 7 -16.12 -2.28 -20.73
C PHE A 7 -16.43 -3.17 -19.53
N PHE A 8 -15.44 -3.95 -19.10
CA PHE A 8 -15.56 -4.77 -17.89
C PHE A 8 -15.15 -3.99 -16.64
N PHE A 9 -15.99 -4.06 -15.61
CA PHE A 9 -15.76 -3.46 -14.32
C PHE A 9 -15.95 -4.44 -13.17
N TYR A 10 -15.03 -4.42 -12.22
CA TYR A 10 -15.16 -5.06 -10.92
C TYR A 10 -14.53 -4.21 -9.82
N GLU A 11 -15.31 -3.95 -8.78
CA GLU A 11 -14.85 -3.40 -7.50
C GLU A 11 -15.71 -3.99 -6.38
N LYS A 12 -15.08 -4.28 -5.23
CA LYS A 12 -15.71 -5.02 -4.11
C LYS A 12 -17.01 -4.40 -3.62
N ASN A 13 -17.06 -3.07 -3.52
CA ASN A 13 -18.22 -2.30 -3.06
C ASN A 13 -19.07 -1.76 -4.22
N GLY A 14 -18.56 -1.84 -5.43
CA GLY A 14 -19.18 -1.30 -6.63
C GLY A 14 -18.95 0.21 -6.83
N ASP A 15 -17.92 0.76 -6.21
CA ASP A 15 -17.57 2.17 -6.33
C ASP A 15 -16.70 2.41 -7.56
N VAL A 16 -17.04 3.45 -8.32
CA VAL A 16 -16.35 3.81 -9.56
C VAL A 16 -15.43 4.99 -9.30
N ASP A 17 -14.13 4.74 -9.37
CA ASP A 17 -13.11 5.77 -9.22
C ASP A 17 -13.04 6.72 -10.41
N GLU A 18 -12.60 7.96 -10.17
CA GLU A 18 -12.49 9.00 -11.18
C GLU A 18 -11.57 8.63 -12.37
N PHE A 19 -10.54 7.80 -12.16
CA PHE A 19 -9.68 7.36 -13.27
C PHE A 19 -10.46 6.55 -14.32
N ILE A 20 -11.51 5.83 -13.92
CA ILE A 20 -12.37 5.05 -14.83
C ILE A 20 -13.21 5.99 -15.68
N THR A 21 -13.83 7.00 -15.06
CA THR A 21 -14.61 8.00 -15.82
C THR A 21 -13.72 8.85 -16.72
N TYR A 22 -12.49 9.16 -16.29
CA TYR A 22 -11.50 9.83 -17.13
C TYR A 22 -11.13 8.99 -18.36
N TYR A 23 -10.88 7.69 -18.18
CA TYR A 23 -10.61 6.77 -19.29
C TYR A 23 -11.82 6.65 -20.22
N LEU A 24 -13.02 6.44 -19.68
CA LEU A 24 -14.25 6.29 -20.47
C LEU A 24 -14.61 7.57 -21.24
N ALA A 25 -14.32 8.74 -20.70
CA ALA A 25 -14.58 10.01 -21.36
C ALA A 25 -13.81 10.18 -22.67
N ASP A 26 -12.60 9.61 -22.77
CA ASP A 26 -11.85 9.61 -24.04
C ASP A 26 -12.22 8.42 -24.92
N LEU A 27 -12.39 7.23 -24.32
CA LEU A 27 -12.80 6.03 -25.07
C LEU A 27 -14.14 6.24 -25.80
N ALA A 28 -15.12 6.81 -25.13
CA ALA A 28 -16.46 7.04 -25.69
C ALA A 28 -16.47 7.92 -26.94
N LYS A 29 -15.49 8.83 -27.12
CA LYS A 29 -15.36 9.63 -28.36
C LYS A 29 -15.09 8.77 -29.59
N ASN A 30 -14.59 7.56 -29.41
CA ASN A 30 -14.23 6.63 -30.47
C ASN A 30 -15.28 5.53 -30.69
N LEU A 31 -16.35 5.53 -29.91
CA LEU A 31 -17.39 4.49 -29.91
C LEU A 31 -18.72 5.01 -30.44
N THR A 32 -19.46 4.13 -31.08
CA THR A 32 -20.88 4.38 -31.45
C THR A 32 -21.82 3.93 -30.34
N GLU A 33 -21.50 2.80 -29.70
CA GLU A 33 -22.22 2.24 -28.57
C GLU A 33 -21.23 1.79 -27.50
N LEU A 34 -21.65 1.85 -26.22
CA LEU A 34 -20.89 1.35 -25.09
C LEU A 34 -21.82 0.49 -24.21
N VAL A 35 -21.37 -0.69 -23.85
CA VAL A 35 -21.95 -1.51 -22.78
C VAL A 35 -20.96 -1.68 -21.66
N VAL A 36 -21.41 -1.45 -20.42
CA VAL A 36 -20.61 -1.67 -19.20
C VAL A 36 -21.10 -2.94 -18.52
N VAL A 37 -20.21 -3.88 -18.28
CA VAL A 37 -20.53 -5.12 -17.55
C VAL A 37 -19.84 -5.09 -16.19
N CYS A 38 -20.67 -5.05 -15.14
CA CYS A 38 -20.22 -5.02 -13.76
C CYS A 38 -20.36 -6.40 -13.12
N ASN A 39 -19.25 -6.98 -12.64
CA ASN A 39 -19.33 -8.16 -11.81
C ASN A 39 -19.55 -7.78 -10.33
N GLY A 40 -20.47 -8.48 -9.67
CA GLY A 40 -20.79 -8.28 -8.25
C GLY A 40 -21.73 -7.09 -8.01
N LYS A 41 -21.25 -6.11 -7.27
CA LYS A 41 -22.05 -4.94 -6.88
C LYS A 41 -21.78 -3.75 -7.78
N LEU A 42 -22.75 -2.85 -7.85
CA LEU A 42 -22.59 -1.51 -8.39
C LEU A 42 -23.33 -0.54 -7.47
N SER A 43 -22.61 0.39 -6.86
CA SER A 43 -23.21 1.40 -5.98
C SER A 43 -24.08 2.38 -6.78
N ALA A 44 -24.98 3.10 -6.11
CA ALA A 44 -25.81 4.13 -6.75
C ALA A 44 -24.92 5.22 -7.40
N GLN A 45 -23.83 5.61 -6.72
CA GLN A 45 -22.85 6.56 -7.25
C GLN A 45 -22.11 5.97 -8.46
N GLY A 46 -21.69 4.69 -8.39
CA GLY A 46 -21.05 4.00 -9.51
C GLY A 46 -21.96 3.90 -10.73
N ARG A 47 -23.26 3.62 -10.52
CA ARG A 47 -24.25 3.61 -11.61
C ARG A 47 -24.39 4.99 -12.23
N ALA A 48 -24.50 6.05 -11.41
CA ALA A 48 -24.55 7.43 -11.90
C ALA A 48 -23.30 7.82 -12.70
N ALA A 49 -22.13 7.36 -12.27
CA ALA A 49 -20.86 7.59 -12.98
C ALA A 49 -20.87 6.94 -14.37
N PHE A 50 -21.30 5.70 -14.52
CA PHE A 50 -21.41 5.04 -15.83
C PHE A 50 -22.53 5.59 -16.71
N SER A 51 -23.64 6.03 -16.10
CA SER A 51 -24.80 6.58 -16.82
C SER A 51 -24.49 7.88 -17.59
N GLN A 52 -23.35 8.52 -17.32
CA GLN A 52 -22.85 9.65 -18.10
C GLN A 52 -22.40 9.22 -19.51
N PHE A 53 -22.06 7.95 -19.71
CA PHE A 53 -21.50 7.43 -20.96
C PHE A 53 -22.47 6.47 -21.66
N THR A 54 -23.28 5.74 -20.91
CA THR A 54 -24.21 4.76 -21.49
C THR A 54 -25.38 4.44 -20.55
N GLY A 55 -26.55 4.15 -21.13
CA GLY A 55 -27.66 3.52 -20.43
C GLY A 55 -27.55 1.98 -20.36
N ASN A 56 -26.65 1.36 -21.14
CA ASN A 56 -26.50 -0.09 -21.22
C ASN A 56 -25.50 -0.60 -20.15
N ILE A 57 -26.00 -0.83 -18.95
CA ILE A 57 -25.22 -1.27 -17.80
C ILE A 57 -25.77 -2.63 -17.30
N ILE A 58 -24.98 -3.67 -17.49
CA ILE A 58 -25.29 -5.05 -17.07
C ILE A 58 -24.59 -5.30 -15.73
N VAL A 59 -25.35 -5.62 -14.69
CA VAL A 59 -24.80 -6.05 -13.39
C VAL A 59 -25.07 -7.55 -13.24
N ARG A 60 -24.01 -8.32 -13.01
CA ARG A 60 -24.08 -9.78 -12.92
C ARG A 60 -23.30 -10.32 -11.72
N GLU A 61 -23.54 -11.58 -11.38
CA GLU A 61 -22.77 -12.28 -10.34
C GLU A 61 -21.26 -12.27 -10.67
N ASN A 62 -20.41 -12.09 -9.65
CA ASN A 62 -18.95 -12.12 -9.82
C ASN A 62 -18.45 -13.56 -10.01
N LYS A 63 -18.66 -14.10 -11.21
CA LYS A 63 -18.19 -15.43 -11.64
C LYS A 63 -17.57 -15.33 -13.03
N GLY A 64 -16.49 -16.08 -13.28
CA GLY A 64 -15.86 -16.18 -14.58
C GLY A 64 -15.04 -14.95 -15.00
N LEU A 65 -14.74 -14.06 -14.05
CA LEU A 65 -13.89 -12.86 -14.22
C LEU A 65 -14.33 -11.98 -15.40
N ASP A 66 -13.36 -11.37 -16.08
CA ASP A 66 -13.55 -10.52 -17.28
C ASP A 66 -14.03 -11.34 -18.48
N VAL A 67 -13.55 -12.56 -18.64
CA VAL A 67 -13.93 -13.45 -19.77
C VAL A 67 -15.43 -13.64 -19.83
N TRP A 68 -16.07 -13.98 -18.71
CA TRP A 68 -17.52 -14.16 -18.68
C TRP A 68 -18.30 -12.85 -18.67
N ALA A 69 -17.68 -11.74 -18.29
CA ALA A 69 -18.28 -10.43 -18.48
C ALA A 69 -18.34 -10.07 -19.97
N TYR A 70 -17.25 -10.31 -20.70
CA TYR A 70 -17.25 -10.14 -22.16
C TYR A 70 -18.25 -11.07 -22.83
N LYS A 71 -18.25 -12.38 -22.47
CA LYS A 71 -19.25 -13.32 -22.99
C LYS A 71 -20.67 -12.84 -22.75
N THR A 72 -20.98 -12.36 -21.54
CA THR A 72 -22.33 -11.85 -21.22
C THR A 72 -22.74 -10.68 -22.11
N ALA A 73 -21.82 -9.77 -22.41
CA ALA A 73 -22.09 -8.67 -23.35
C ALA A 73 -22.33 -9.20 -24.77
N LEU A 74 -21.44 -10.08 -25.26
CA LEU A 74 -21.57 -10.67 -26.59
C LEU A 74 -22.89 -11.43 -26.74
N ASP A 75 -23.24 -12.28 -25.77
CA ASP A 75 -24.51 -13.01 -25.75
C ASP A 75 -25.74 -12.07 -25.72
N SER A 76 -25.66 -10.92 -25.02
CA SER A 76 -26.76 -9.96 -24.93
C SER A 76 -27.06 -9.22 -26.23
N TYR A 77 -26.05 -9.05 -27.10
CA TYR A 77 -26.20 -8.49 -28.42
C TYR A 77 -26.59 -9.55 -29.46
N GLY A 78 -26.02 -10.74 -29.37
CA GLY A 78 -26.13 -11.81 -30.38
C GLY A 78 -25.28 -11.53 -31.63
N TRP A 79 -24.82 -12.61 -32.27
CA TRP A 79 -23.84 -12.51 -33.36
C TRP A 79 -24.35 -11.74 -34.60
N GLU A 80 -25.66 -11.76 -34.89
CA GLU A 80 -26.28 -11.01 -35.95
C GLU A 80 -26.06 -9.48 -35.76
N LYS A 81 -26.43 -8.95 -34.59
CA LYS A 81 -26.26 -7.53 -34.26
C LYS A 81 -24.78 -7.15 -34.12
N LEU A 82 -23.96 -8.01 -33.55
CA LEU A 82 -22.53 -7.78 -33.42
C LEU A 82 -21.85 -7.63 -34.78
N SER A 83 -22.34 -8.35 -35.80
CA SER A 83 -21.84 -8.30 -37.19
C SER A 83 -22.13 -6.98 -37.92
N GLU A 84 -22.97 -6.11 -37.34
CA GLU A 84 -23.21 -4.77 -37.88
C GLU A 84 -22.13 -3.74 -37.53
N PHE A 85 -21.27 -4.05 -36.52
CA PHE A 85 -20.18 -3.17 -36.11
C PHE A 85 -18.93 -3.43 -36.94
N ASP A 86 -18.21 -2.38 -37.28
CA ASP A 86 -16.90 -2.48 -37.95
C ASP A 86 -15.86 -3.03 -36.99
N GLU A 87 -15.96 -2.65 -35.68
CA GLU A 87 -15.06 -3.09 -34.62
C GLU A 87 -15.82 -3.29 -33.29
N ILE A 88 -15.42 -4.33 -32.55
CA ILE A 88 -15.82 -4.56 -31.15
C ILE A 88 -14.59 -4.37 -30.28
N VAL A 89 -14.61 -3.39 -29.40
CA VAL A 89 -13.54 -3.02 -28.49
C VAL A 89 -13.84 -3.61 -27.11
N MET A 90 -13.02 -4.53 -26.65
CA MET A 90 -13.11 -5.10 -25.29
C MET A 90 -11.98 -4.56 -24.42
N THR A 91 -12.34 -3.93 -23.30
CA THR A 91 -11.38 -3.36 -22.37
C THR A 91 -11.90 -3.41 -20.93
N ASN A 92 -11.03 -3.14 -19.96
CA ASN A 92 -11.39 -3.29 -18.55
C ASN A 92 -10.74 -2.24 -17.63
N SER A 93 -11.21 -2.18 -16.39
CA SER A 93 -10.78 -1.24 -15.35
C SER A 93 -9.36 -1.47 -14.80
N THR A 94 -8.56 -2.34 -15.40
CA THR A 94 -7.17 -2.57 -15.00
C THR A 94 -6.18 -1.62 -15.67
N LEU A 95 -6.65 -0.80 -16.61
CA LEU A 95 -5.88 0.24 -17.29
C LEU A 95 -6.17 1.61 -16.70
N MET A 96 -5.15 2.44 -16.66
CA MET A 96 -5.19 3.88 -16.38
C MET A 96 -4.71 4.67 -17.60
N GLY A 97 -5.06 5.91 -17.67
CA GLY A 97 -4.86 6.80 -18.81
C GLY A 97 -6.19 7.38 -19.29
N PRO A 98 -6.25 7.93 -20.51
CA PRO A 98 -5.13 8.01 -21.44
C PRO A 98 -4.19 9.19 -21.14
N VAL A 99 -2.91 9.01 -21.46
CA VAL A 99 -1.90 10.08 -21.41
C VAL A 99 -1.78 10.83 -22.75
N ARG A 100 -2.47 10.33 -23.77
CA ARG A 100 -2.66 10.94 -25.08
C ARG A 100 -3.97 10.44 -25.69
N PRO A 101 -4.60 11.15 -26.63
CA PRO A 101 -5.89 10.75 -27.20
C PRO A 101 -5.88 9.33 -27.77
N LEU A 102 -6.87 8.52 -27.39
CA LEU A 102 -7.05 7.16 -27.93
C LEU A 102 -7.32 7.15 -29.42
N GLN A 103 -7.83 8.26 -29.97
CA GLN A 103 -8.05 8.44 -31.42
C GLN A 103 -6.79 8.11 -32.22
N GLU A 104 -5.59 8.56 -31.77
CA GLU A 104 -4.33 8.29 -32.47
C GLU A 104 -4.08 6.77 -32.65
N MET A 105 -4.40 5.98 -31.63
CA MET A 105 -4.28 4.52 -31.68
C MET A 105 -5.30 3.91 -32.64
N PHE A 106 -6.55 4.34 -32.59
CA PHE A 106 -7.60 3.83 -33.47
C PHE A 106 -7.34 4.18 -34.93
N ASP A 107 -6.86 5.39 -35.23
CA ASP A 107 -6.53 5.83 -36.58
C ASP A 107 -5.36 5.02 -37.15
N ALA A 108 -4.28 4.86 -36.37
CA ALA A 108 -3.12 4.07 -36.80
C ALA A 108 -3.48 2.60 -37.09
N MET A 109 -4.33 1.99 -36.26
CA MET A 109 -4.74 0.61 -36.50
C MET A 109 -5.76 0.48 -37.64
N ALA A 110 -6.50 1.53 -37.95
CA ALA A 110 -7.42 1.55 -39.10
C ALA A 110 -6.70 1.54 -40.46
N GLU A 111 -5.44 1.97 -40.51
CA GLU A 111 -4.63 1.95 -41.76
C GLU A 111 -4.39 0.52 -42.25
N ASN A 112 -4.21 -0.45 -41.38
CA ASN A 112 -4.04 -1.86 -41.74
C ASN A 112 -5.38 -2.61 -41.72
N GLN A 113 -6.05 -2.62 -42.87
CA GLN A 113 -7.37 -3.27 -43.02
C GLN A 113 -7.31 -4.80 -43.14
N ASP A 114 -6.14 -5.37 -43.25
CA ASP A 114 -5.93 -6.81 -43.43
C ASP A 114 -6.02 -7.60 -42.10
N LEU A 115 -6.08 -6.91 -40.97
CA LEU A 115 -6.17 -7.54 -39.65
C LEU A 115 -7.58 -8.06 -39.38
N ASP A 116 -7.66 -9.19 -38.69
CA ASP A 116 -8.88 -9.75 -38.13
C ASP A 116 -9.14 -9.26 -36.72
N PHE A 117 -8.08 -9.12 -35.95
CA PHE A 117 -8.13 -8.54 -34.59
C PHE A 117 -6.81 -7.86 -34.24
N TRP A 118 -6.85 -6.97 -33.26
CA TRP A 118 -5.66 -6.29 -32.79
C TRP A 118 -5.76 -5.94 -31.29
N GLY A 119 -4.66 -5.58 -30.67
CA GLY A 119 -4.63 -5.19 -29.26
C GLY A 119 -3.72 -4.02 -28.96
N LEU A 120 -3.72 -3.58 -27.69
CA LEU A 120 -2.85 -2.50 -27.24
C LEU A 120 -1.38 -2.94 -27.26
N SER A 121 -1.07 -4.04 -26.62
CA SER A 121 0.28 -4.56 -26.40
C SER A 121 0.27 -6.08 -26.31
N LEU A 122 1.46 -6.68 -26.38
CA LEU A 122 1.65 -8.11 -26.29
C LEU A 122 2.50 -8.51 -25.08
N HIS A 123 2.39 -9.77 -24.71
CA HIS A 123 3.33 -10.51 -23.87
C HIS A 123 4.20 -11.38 -24.79
N HIS A 124 5.54 -11.33 -24.59
CA HIS A 124 6.48 -12.05 -25.48
C HIS A 124 6.48 -13.58 -25.31
N GLY A 125 5.66 -14.07 -24.38
CA GLY A 125 5.60 -15.51 -24.09
C GLY A 125 6.82 -16.00 -23.32
N ALA A 126 6.94 -17.32 -23.19
CA ALA A 126 8.08 -17.95 -22.56
C ALA A 126 8.31 -19.37 -23.12
N LYS A 127 9.58 -19.84 -23.12
CA LYS A 127 9.93 -21.18 -23.63
C LYS A 127 9.35 -22.32 -22.80
N SER A 128 9.04 -22.09 -21.53
CA SER A 128 8.42 -23.06 -20.64
C SER A 128 6.97 -22.71 -20.38
N ASN A 129 6.15 -23.73 -20.14
CA ASN A 129 4.78 -23.53 -19.71
C ASN A 129 4.73 -23.39 -18.18
N PRO A 130 4.42 -22.19 -17.63
CA PRO A 130 4.29 -21.98 -16.18
C PRO A 130 3.03 -22.65 -15.60
N PHE A 131 2.08 -23.05 -16.45
CA PHE A 131 0.78 -23.61 -16.06
C PHE A 131 0.71 -25.12 -16.32
N LYS A 132 1.15 -25.92 -15.38
CA LYS A 132 1.19 -27.37 -15.53
C LYS A 132 -0.22 -27.99 -15.70
N GLY A 133 -0.41 -28.71 -16.80
CA GLY A 133 -1.52 -29.66 -17.00
C GLY A 133 -2.84 -29.10 -17.55
N LYS A 134 -2.94 -27.79 -17.82
CA LYS A 134 -4.19 -27.19 -18.34
C LYS A 134 -4.02 -26.41 -19.65
N HIS A 135 -2.80 -26.15 -20.06
CA HIS A 135 -2.50 -25.36 -21.24
C HIS A 135 -2.35 -26.24 -22.46
N ILE A 136 -2.94 -25.83 -23.60
CA ILE A 136 -2.89 -26.62 -24.84
C ILE A 136 -1.54 -26.62 -25.56
N TYR A 137 -0.66 -25.66 -25.21
CA TYR A 137 0.71 -25.55 -25.72
C TYR A 137 1.73 -25.97 -24.66
N ASN A 138 2.88 -26.52 -25.09
CA ASN A 138 3.99 -26.87 -24.19
C ASN A 138 4.84 -25.66 -23.74
N TYR A 139 4.54 -24.50 -24.24
CA TYR A 139 5.20 -23.23 -23.99
C TYR A 139 4.14 -22.14 -23.77
N LEU A 140 4.51 -20.97 -23.30
CA LEU A 140 3.63 -19.81 -23.25
C LEU A 140 3.75 -19.06 -24.57
N PRO A 141 2.72 -19.04 -25.43
CA PRO A 141 2.78 -18.34 -26.71
C PRO A 141 2.92 -16.82 -26.55
N VAL A 142 3.46 -16.17 -27.56
CA VAL A 142 3.29 -14.72 -27.73
C VAL A 142 1.80 -14.42 -27.91
N HIS A 143 1.27 -13.46 -27.18
CA HIS A 143 -0.16 -13.18 -27.21
C HIS A 143 -0.49 -11.71 -26.93
N ILE A 144 -1.59 -11.25 -27.49
CA ILE A 144 -2.21 -9.97 -27.14
C ILE A 144 -2.72 -10.08 -25.69
N GLN A 145 -2.46 -9.04 -24.89
CA GLN A 145 -2.96 -8.99 -23.53
C GLN A 145 -4.44 -8.60 -23.50
N SER A 146 -5.26 -9.39 -22.83
CA SER A 146 -6.73 -9.34 -22.85
C SER A 146 -7.36 -8.05 -22.32
N HIS A 147 -6.59 -7.20 -21.66
CA HIS A 147 -7.11 -5.94 -21.09
C HIS A 147 -7.51 -4.88 -22.12
N PHE A 148 -7.06 -5.01 -23.37
CA PHE A 148 -7.50 -4.19 -24.52
C PHE A 148 -7.32 -4.98 -25.81
N ILE A 149 -8.42 -5.45 -26.38
CA ILE A 149 -8.44 -6.21 -27.64
C ILE A 149 -9.61 -5.73 -28.49
N VAL A 150 -9.41 -5.68 -29.80
CA VAL A 150 -10.40 -5.23 -30.77
C VAL A 150 -10.61 -6.30 -31.83
N TYR A 151 -11.84 -6.70 -32.02
CA TYR A 151 -12.27 -7.63 -33.08
C TYR A 151 -12.83 -6.85 -34.23
N ARG A 152 -12.38 -7.13 -35.45
CA ARG A 152 -12.93 -6.55 -36.66
C ARG A 152 -14.13 -7.33 -37.16
N GLN A 153 -14.98 -6.66 -37.93
CA GLN A 153 -16.23 -7.22 -38.45
C GLN A 153 -16.04 -8.61 -39.08
N ARG A 154 -15.04 -8.77 -39.99
CA ARG A 154 -14.72 -10.06 -40.63
C ARG A 154 -14.44 -11.18 -39.60
N PHE A 155 -13.77 -10.87 -38.52
CA PHE A 155 -13.50 -11.81 -37.45
C PHE A 155 -14.75 -12.14 -36.62
N VAL A 156 -15.57 -11.12 -36.33
CA VAL A 156 -16.84 -11.28 -35.61
C VAL A 156 -17.81 -12.17 -36.40
N GLN A 157 -17.79 -12.09 -37.73
CA GLN A 157 -18.63 -12.90 -38.64
C GLN A 157 -18.10 -14.33 -38.82
N SER A 158 -16.89 -14.65 -38.33
CA SER A 158 -16.31 -15.98 -38.51
C SER A 158 -16.97 -17.02 -37.59
N PRO A 159 -17.31 -18.20 -38.11
CA PRO A 159 -17.83 -19.31 -37.28
C PRO A 159 -16.87 -19.72 -36.18
N GLU A 160 -15.56 -19.57 -36.38
CA GLU A 160 -14.51 -19.95 -35.45
C GLU A 160 -14.56 -19.09 -34.19
N LEU A 161 -14.74 -17.75 -34.31
CA LEU A 161 -14.87 -16.86 -33.14
C LEU A 161 -16.19 -17.09 -32.42
N GLN A 162 -17.28 -17.28 -33.17
CA GLN A 162 -18.60 -17.56 -32.57
C GLN A 162 -18.58 -18.85 -31.76
N GLN A 163 -18.07 -19.95 -32.34
CA GLN A 163 -17.92 -21.22 -31.64
C GLN A 163 -16.98 -21.13 -30.44
N TYR A 164 -15.92 -20.34 -30.54
CA TYR A 164 -14.98 -20.14 -29.43
C TYR A 164 -15.70 -19.54 -28.21
N TRP A 165 -16.48 -18.49 -28.40
CA TRP A 165 -17.22 -17.84 -27.31
C TRP A 165 -18.42 -18.65 -26.85
N ASP A 166 -19.16 -19.29 -27.76
CA ASP A 166 -20.32 -20.12 -27.42
C ASP A 166 -19.89 -21.30 -26.53
N ASN A 167 -18.75 -21.92 -26.83
CA ASN A 167 -18.18 -23.02 -26.07
C ASN A 167 -17.26 -22.62 -24.91
N MET A 168 -17.16 -21.33 -24.57
CA MET A 168 -16.29 -20.85 -23.49
C MET A 168 -16.69 -21.46 -22.14
N PRO A 169 -15.83 -22.28 -21.54
CA PRO A 169 -16.12 -22.88 -20.25
C PRO A 169 -16.15 -21.83 -19.14
N MET A 170 -16.83 -22.14 -18.02
CA MET A 170 -16.77 -21.28 -16.85
C MET A 170 -15.33 -21.16 -16.36
N ILE A 171 -14.85 -19.95 -16.21
CA ILE A 171 -13.54 -19.62 -15.68
C ILE A 171 -13.62 -19.63 -14.15
N ALA A 172 -12.78 -20.42 -13.51
CA ALA A 172 -12.80 -20.63 -12.07
C ALA A 172 -12.02 -19.55 -11.29
N ASP A 173 -10.83 -19.19 -11.78
CA ASP A 173 -9.91 -18.29 -11.11
C ASP A 173 -9.01 -17.54 -12.12
N TYR A 174 -8.12 -16.67 -11.60
CA TYR A 174 -7.20 -15.89 -12.41
C TYR A 174 -6.28 -16.75 -13.29
N ASN A 175 -5.72 -17.83 -12.75
CA ASN A 175 -4.86 -18.72 -13.52
C ASN A 175 -5.62 -19.40 -14.64
N ASP A 176 -6.87 -19.78 -14.38
CA ASP A 176 -7.74 -20.40 -15.39
C ASP A 176 -8.08 -19.41 -16.52
N SER A 177 -8.30 -18.11 -16.20
CA SER A 177 -8.48 -17.04 -17.20
C SER A 177 -7.26 -16.88 -18.10
N VAL A 178 -6.07 -16.78 -17.51
CA VAL A 178 -4.82 -16.67 -18.29
C VAL A 178 -4.62 -17.89 -19.18
N GLN A 179 -4.80 -19.12 -18.65
CA GLN A 179 -4.50 -20.36 -19.37
C GLN A 179 -5.48 -20.68 -20.50
N ARG A 180 -6.77 -20.41 -20.30
CA ARG A 180 -7.82 -20.80 -21.25
C ARG A 180 -8.23 -19.70 -22.20
N TYR A 181 -7.89 -18.45 -21.87
CA TYR A 181 -8.28 -17.29 -22.64
C TYR A 181 -7.06 -16.46 -23.07
N GLU A 182 -6.45 -15.66 -22.19
CA GLU A 182 -5.46 -14.66 -22.56
C GLU A 182 -4.26 -15.26 -23.31
N ALA A 183 -3.59 -16.24 -22.70
CA ALA A 183 -2.35 -16.80 -23.23
C ALA A 183 -2.50 -17.64 -24.51
N VAL A 184 -3.69 -18.13 -24.78
CA VAL A 184 -3.92 -19.06 -25.90
C VAL A 184 -4.72 -18.45 -27.04
N PHE A 185 -5.51 -17.41 -26.79
CA PHE A 185 -6.42 -16.81 -27.76
C PHE A 185 -5.71 -16.44 -29.06
N THR A 186 -4.70 -15.59 -28.98
CA THR A 186 -3.97 -15.10 -30.15
C THR A 186 -3.41 -16.25 -30.98
N LYS A 187 -2.72 -17.19 -30.35
CA LYS A 187 -2.08 -18.31 -31.04
C LYS A 187 -3.09 -19.28 -31.67
N GLN A 188 -4.21 -19.54 -30.99
CA GLN A 188 -5.27 -20.41 -31.52
C GLN A 188 -5.89 -19.87 -32.81
N PHE A 189 -6.05 -18.55 -32.90
CA PHE A 189 -6.60 -17.94 -34.11
C PHE A 189 -5.53 -17.71 -35.20
N GLU A 190 -4.28 -17.44 -34.80
CA GLU A 190 -3.16 -17.44 -35.74
C GLU A 190 -2.99 -18.80 -36.43
N ASP A 191 -3.08 -19.92 -35.68
CA ASP A 191 -2.99 -21.28 -36.22
C ASP A 191 -4.13 -21.62 -37.21
N ARG A 192 -5.24 -20.86 -37.15
CA ARG A 192 -6.37 -20.98 -38.11
C ARG A 192 -6.28 -20.00 -39.27
N GLY A 193 -5.19 -19.22 -39.36
CA GLY A 193 -4.91 -18.30 -40.45
C GLY A 193 -5.44 -16.89 -40.24
N PHE A 194 -5.98 -16.54 -39.06
CA PHE A 194 -6.40 -15.17 -38.77
C PHE A 194 -5.19 -14.27 -38.53
N LYS A 195 -5.27 -13.04 -39.01
CA LYS A 195 -4.20 -12.04 -38.92
C LYS A 195 -4.42 -11.10 -37.75
N TRP A 196 -3.38 -10.89 -36.99
CA TRP A 196 -3.43 -10.03 -35.82
C TRP A 196 -2.21 -9.11 -35.69
N ASP A 197 -2.33 -8.07 -34.90
CA ASP A 197 -1.24 -7.15 -34.59
C ASP A 197 -1.49 -6.42 -33.26
N VAL A 198 -0.52 -5.60 -32.83
CA VAL A 198 -0.66 -4.69 -31.69
C VAL A 198 -0.28 -3.27 -32.07
N TYR A 199 -0.90 -2.30 -31.41
CA TYR A 199 -0.55 -0.89 -31.60
C TYR A 199 0.87 -0.59 -31.09
N VAL A 200 1.21 -1.07 -29.90
CA VAL A 200 2.51 -0.82 -29.28
C VAL A 200 3.49 -1.93 -29.67
N LYS A 201 4.38 -1.63 -30.61
CA LYS A 201 5.40 -2.57 -31.08
C LYS A 201 6.54 -2.68 -30.08
N THR A 202 6.82 -3.89 -29.63
CA THR A 202 7.82 -4.17 -28.58
C THR A 202 8.83 -5.26 -28.96
N ASP A 203 9.01 -5.53 -30.26
CA ASP A 203 9.95 -6.55 -30.76
C ASP A 203 11.39 -6.28 -30.31
N ASP A 204 11.76 -5.00 -30.19
CA ASP A 204 13.04 -4.54 -29.66
C ASP A 204 13.24 -4.78 -28.15
N LEU A 205 12.18 -5.17 -27.45
CA LEU A 205 12.19 -5.45 -26.00
C LEU A 205 12.12 -6.95 -25.68
N LYS A 206 12.05 -7.81 -26.70
CA LYS A 206 11.86 -9.25 -26.54
C LYS A 206 12.94 -9.93 -25.66
N ASP A 207 14.18 -9.48 -25.78
CA ASP A 207 15.30 -9.99 -24.97
C ASP A 207 15.45 -9.24 -23.64
N PHE A 208 14.71 -8.16 -23.46
CA PHE A 208 14.74 -7.36 -22.25
C PHE A 208 13.70 -7.83 -21.22
N THR A 209 12.46 -8.10 -21.64
CA THR A 209 11.40 -8.58 -20.76
C THR A 209 10.28 -9.28 -21.52
N ASP A 210 9.69 -10.29 -20.91
CA ASP A 210 8.49 -10.96 -21.44
C ASP A 210 7.24 -10.08 -21.31
N TYR A 211 7.25 -9.10 -20.36
CA TYR A 211 6.09 -8.27 -20.04
C TYR A 211 6.41 -6.75 -20.09
N PRO A 212 6.56 -6.16 -21.29
CA PRO A 212 6.97 -4.76 -21.43
C PRO A 212 6.05 -3.75 -20.76
N LEU A 213 4.73 -3.97 -20.78
CA LEU A 213 3.75 -3.02 -20.22
C LEU A 213 3.85 -2.88 -18.68
N LEU A 214 4.44 -3.86 -17.99
CA LEU A 214 4.65 -3.82 -16.55
C LEU A 214 6.07 -3.40 -16.18
N VAL A 215 7.06 -3.91 -16.91
CA VAL A 215 8.48 -3.74 -16.53
C VAL A 215 9.09 -2.44 -17.07
N CYS A 216 8.65 -1.98 -18.25
CA CYS A 216 9.14 -0.73 -18.85
C CYS A 216 8.01 0.19 -19.35
N PRO A 217 6.98 0.48 -18.52
CA PRO A 217 5.82 1.26 -18.94
C PRO A 217 6.21 2.66 -19.41
N THR A 218 7.18 3.30 -18.78
CA THR A 218 7.67 4.64 -19.16
C THR A 218 8.18 4.67 -20.59
N LYS A 219 8.98 3.69 -21.00
CA LYS A 219 9.48 3.57 -22.37
C LYS A 219 8.34 3.41 -23.38
N LEU A 220 7.31 2.61 -23.03
CA LEU A 220 6.16 2.43 -23.90
C LEU A 220 5.36 3.73 -24.07
N LEU A 221 5.13 4.47 -22.98
CA LEU A 221 4.40 5.75 -23.04
C LEU A 221 5.18 6.82 -23.80
N ARG A 222 6.48 6.98 -23.47
CA ARG A 222 7.32 8.06 -24.02
C ARG A 222 7.71 7.80 -25.48
N GLU A 223 8.24 6.62 -25.78
CA GLU A 223 8.87 6.32 -27.08
C GLU A 223 7.94 5.60 -28.06
N LYS A 224 7.05 4.73 -27.54
CA LYS A 224 6.18 3.88 -28.36
C LYS A 224 4.75 4.44 -28.48
N LYS A 225 4.51 5.64 -27.97
CA LYS A 225 3.21 6.32 -28.02
C LYS A 225 2.06 5.53 -27.39
N CYS A 226 2.35 4.60 -26.47
CA CYS A 226 1.30 3.89 -25.73
C CYS A 226 0.40 4.90 -25.00
N PRO A 227 -0.92 4.88 -25.19
CA PRO A 227 -1.80 5.83 -24.51
C PRO A 227 -2.15 5.45 -23.09
N LEU A 228 -1.98 4.18 -22.72
CA LEU A 228 -2.47 3.59 -21.48
C LEU A 228 -1.35 2.88 -20.71
N PHE A 229 -1.50 2.81 -19.40
CA PHE A 229 -0.61 2.06 -18.53
C PHE A 229 -1.41 1.19 -17.54
N LYS A 230 -0.77 0.19 -16.96
CA LYS A 230 -1.43 -0.71 -16.01
C LYS A 230 -1.60 -0.04 -14.65
N ARG A 231 -2.83 -0.07 -14.10
CA ARG A 231 -3.09 0.24 -12.69
C ARG A 231 -2.17 -0.58 -11.77
N ARG A 232 -1.96 -1.85 -12.14
CA ARG A 232 -1.07 -2.78 -11.43
C ARG A 232 0.37 -2.26 -11.31
N SER A 233 0.84 -1.39 -12.19
CA SER A 233 2.19 -0.80 -12.08
C SER A 233 2.43 -0.12 -10.73
N PHE A 234 1.40 0.51 -10.16
CA PHE A 234 1.47 1.12 -8.82
C PHE A 234 1.09 0.17 -7.68
N MET A 235 0.36 -0.91 -7.97
CA MET A 235 -0.21 -1.83 -6.98
C MET A 235 0.55 -3.15 -6.85
N HIS A 236 1.55 -3.38 -7.69
CA HIS A 236 2.37 -4.58 -7.60
C HIS A 236 3.34 -4.44 -6.43
N THR A 237 3.62 -5.52 -5.70
CA THR A 237 4.55 -5.46 -4.58
C THR A 237 5.96 -5.12 -5.07
N LEU A 238 6.71 -4.35 -4.30
CA LEU A 238 8.09 -4.01 -4.63
C LEU A 238 8.93 -5.26 -4.86
N GLU A 239 8.74 -6.29 -4.06
CA GLU A 239 9.44 -7.56 -4.14
C GLU A 239 9.29 -8.24 -5.51
N ALA A 240 8.16 -8.04 -6.17
CA ALA A 240 7.93 -8.59 -7.51
C ALA A 240 8.84 -7.96 -8.57
N TYR A 241 9.21 -6.69 -8.39
CA TYR A 241 10.15 -6.01 -9.28
C TYR A 241 11.61 -6.33 -8.98
N LEU A 242 11.95 -6.61 -7.72
CA LEU A 242 13.35 -6.81 -7.28
C LEU A 242 14.00 -8.10 -7.81
N ASN A 243 13.25 -8.96 -8.49
CA ASN A 243 13.85 -10.12 -9.13
C ASN A 243 14.56 -9.77 -10.44
N ASP A 244 14.05 -8.79 -11.17
CA ASP A 244 14.49 -8.45 -12.52
C ASP A 244 14.99 -7.00 -12.65
N THR A 245 14.70 -6.15 -11.66
CA THR A 245 15.02 -4.71 -11.63
C THR A 245 15.52 -4.29 -10.24
N ALA A 246 15.97 -3.06 -10.09
CA ALA A 246 16.26 -2.46 -8.78
C ALA A 246 15.02 -1.75 -8.17
N GLY A 247 13.82 -2.01 -8.70
CA GLY A 247 12.55 -1.43 -8.25
C GLY A 247 12.26 -0.04 -8.85
N GLU A 248 13.00 0.38 -9.89
CA GLU A 248 12.87 1.68 -10.54
C GLU A 248 11.60 1.85 -11.41
N PRO A 249 10.97 0.81 -12.03
CA PRO A 249 9.92 1.02 -13.02
C PRO A 249 8.74 1.85 -12.55
N VAL A 250 8.33 1.69 -11.28
CA VAL A 250 7.20 2.43 -10.69
C VAL A 250 7.51 3.91 -10.57
N GLN A 251 8.74 4.22 -10.20
CA GLN A 251 9.17 5.60 -9.97
C GLN A 251 9.45 6.34 -11.23
N GLU A 252 10.04 5.67 -12.23
CA GLU A 252 10.19 6.21 -13.56
C GLU A 252 8.84 6.53 -14.19
N LEU A 253 7.86 5.62 -14.03
CA LEU A 253 6.51 5.86 -14.50
C LEU A 253 5.88 7.07 -13.80
N TYR A 254 5.97 7.13 -12.47
CA TYR A 254 5.39 8.24 -11.71
C TYR A 254 6.06 9.58 -12.06
N ALA A 255 7.40 9.61 -12.16
CA ALA A 255 8.15 10.81 -12.54
C ALA A 255 7.78 11.26 -13.96
N TYR A 256 7.69 10.33 -14.91
CA TYR A 256 7.27 10.65 -16.29
C TYR A 256 5.86 11.25 -16.32
N LEU A 257 4.91 10.65 -15.63
CA LEU A 257 3.53 11.16 -15.60
C LEU A 257 3.45 12.56 -14.97
N ARG A 258 4.26 12.81 -13.93
CA ARG A 258 4.31 14.10 -13.22
C ARG A 258 5.00 15.20 -14.04
N ASP A 259 6.12 14.88 -14.67
CA ASP A 259 7.06 15.89 -15.20
C ASP A 259 6.91 16.09 -16.72
N GLU A 260 6.36 15.11 -17.44
CA GLU A 260 6.34 15.10 -18.90
C GLU A 260 4.93 14.91 -19.52
N THR A 261 3.87 14.81 -18.70
CA THR A 261 2.49 14.66 -19.20
C THR A 261 1.51 15.54 -18.44
N ASP A 262 0.34 15.78 -19.04
CA ASP A 262 -0.78 16.47 -18.39
C ASP A 262 -1.73 15.48 -17.68
N TYR A 263 -1.32 14.24 -17.46
CA TYR A 263 -2.17 13.24 -16.78
C TYR A 263 -2.42 13.63 -15.33
N PRO A 264 -3.68 13.72 -14.88
CA PRO A 264 -4.00 14.14 -13.52
C PRO A 264 -3.55 13.10 -12.48
N LEU A 265 -2.46 13.35 -11.78
CA LEU A 265 -1.88 12.44 -10.77
C LEU A 265 -2.85 12.14 -9.62
N ASP A 266 -3.78 13.06 -9.34
CA ASP A 266 -4.87 12.87 -8.38
C ASP A 266 -5.64 11.55 -8.60
N LEU A 267 -5.81 11.15 -9.86
CA LEU A 267 -6.51 9.92 -10.20
C LEU A 267 -5.77 8.67 -9.68
N ILE A 268 -4.44 8.72 -9.68
CA ILE A 268 -3.59 7.65 -9.13
C ILE A 268 -3.69 7.68 -7.59
N TRP A 269 -3.47 8.85 -6.98
CA TRP A 269 -3.47 9.00 -5.54
C TRP A 269 -4.78 8.61 -4.90
N LYS A 270 -5.90 9.11 -5.40
CA LYS A 270 -7.24 8.77 -4.88
C LYS A 270 -7.50 7.27 -4.93
N ASN A 271 -7.13 6.62 -6.03
CA ASN A 271 -7.29 5.16 -6.16
C ASN A 271 -6.37 4.39 -5.20
N MET A 272 -5.08 4.73 -5.13
CA MET A 272 -4.13 4.04 -4.23
C MET A 272 -4.52 4.21 -2.75
N ILE A 273 -4.79 5.44 -2.31
CA ILE A 273 -5.18 5.72 -0.92
C ILE A 273 -6.44 4.96 -0.54
N ARG A 274 -7.42 4.85 -1.43
CA ARG A 274 -8.66 4.13 -1.17
C ARG A 274 -8.49 2.60 -1.14
N THR A 275 -7.64 2.04 -1.98
CA THR A 275 -7.66 0.59 -2.27
C THR A 275 -6.45 -0.19 -1.78
N MET A 276 -5.33 0.47 -1.46
CA MET A 276 -4.09 -0.20 -1.07
C MET A 276 -3.79 -0.02 0.42
N HIS A 277 -3.07 -0.98 0.98
CA HIS A 277 -2.47 -0.80 2.31
C HIS A 277 -1.34 0.26 2.23
N PRO A 278 -1.24 1.21 3.20
CA PRO A 278 -0.24 2.28 3.16
C PRO A 278 1.20 1.78 3.00
N HIS A 279 1.52 0.64 3.58
CA HIS A 279 2.84 0.02 3.49
C HIS A 279 3.26 -0.31 2.05
N GLU A 280 2.31 -0.73 1.21
CA GLU A 280 2.59 -1.11 -0.18
C GLU A 280 2.94 0.10 -1.03
N PHE A 281 2.07 1.11 -1.09
CA PHE A 281 2.33 2.25 -1.97
C PHE A 281 3.46 3.15 -1.46
N THR A 282 3.69 3.24 -0.14
CA THR A 282 4.84 3.99 0.40
C THR A 282 6.18 3.36 0.03
N ARG A 283 6.25 2.04 -0.10
CA ARG A 283 7.44 1.32 -0.59
C ARG A 283 7.60 1.49 -2.10
N ASN A 284 6.53 1.26 -2.86
CA ASN A 284 6.56 1.34 -4.32
C ASN A 284 6.95 2.73 -4.82
N LEU A 285 6.45 3.79 -4.20
CA LEU A 285 6.75 5.18 -4.56
C LEU A 285 7.91 5.79 -3.74
N ARG A 286 8.59 5.01 -2.89
CA ARG A 286 9.72 5.44 -2.04
C ARG A 286 9.39 6.71 -1.25
N LEU A 287 8.24 6.73 -0.60
CA LEU A 287 7.71 7.92 0.08
C LEU A 287 8.39 8.22 1.42
N THR A 288 9.43 7.49 1.80
CA THR A 288 10.27 7.85 2.96
C THR A 288 10.94 9.20 2.70
N ARG A 289 10.75 10.14 3.63
CA ARG A 289 11.32 11.48 3.56
C ARG A 289 12.67 11.50 4.27
N ILE A 290 13.74 11.80 3.51
CA ILE A 290 15.10 11.95 4.06
C ILE A 290 15.40 13.44 4.12
N ILE A 291 15.40 13.98 5.33
CA ILE A 291 15.52 15.41 5.59
C ILE A 291 16.98 15.83 5.60
N PRO A 292 17.38 16.77 4.73
CA PRO A 292 18.73 17.30 4.68
C PRO A 292 19.09 18.11 5.95
N PRO A 293 20.40 18.23 6.28
CA PRO A 293 20.85 18.91 7.49
C PRO A 293 20.70 20.45 7.44
N THR A 294 20.51 21.02 6.26
CA THR A 294 20.36 22.45 6.00
C THR A 294 19.05 22.76 5.30
N VAL A 295 18.52 23.96 5.46
CA VAL A 295 17.30 24.42 4.77
C VAL A 295 17.56 24.43 3.27
N GLN A 296 16.75 23.66 2.52
CA GLN A 296 16.93 23.52 1.07
C GLN A 296 16.26 24.65 0.29
N ASN A 297 15.05 25.02 0.68
CA ASN A 297 14.30 26.11 0.04
C ASN A 297 13.97 27.18 1.08
N LYS A 298 14.84 28.20 1.20
CA LYS A 298 14.67 29.28 2.18
C LYS A 298 13.44 30.12 1.87
N ALA A 299 13.18 30.44 0.61
CA ALA A 299 12.03 31.24 0.21
C ALA A 299 10.71 30.56 0.57
N GLN A 300 10.58 29.27 0.29
CA GLN A 300 9.40 28.48 0.67
C GLN A 300 9.26 28.39 2.21
N ALA A 301 10.36 28.18 2.93
CA ALA A 301 10.34 28.16 4.39
C ALA A 301 9.87 29.49 5.00
N GLU A 302 10.28 30.63 4.42
CA GLU A 302 9.81 31.96 4.82
C GLU A 302 8.33 32.15 4.48
N GLU A 303 7.89 31.72 3.31
CA GLU A 303 6.48 31.76 2.91
C GLU A 303 5.60 30.95 3.85
N ILE A 304 6.02 29.73 4.20
CA ILE A 304 5.30 28.86 5.17
C ILE A 304 5.18 29.58 6.51
N ARG A 305 6.28 30.12 7.03
CA ARG A 305 6.30 30.88 8.30
C ARG A 305 5.34 32.05 8.29
N ALA A 306 5.24 32.75 7.17
CA ALA A 306 4.37 33.93 7.04
C ALA A 306 2.88 33.59 6.88
N ASN A 307 2.54 32.45 6.24
CA ASN A 307 1.19 32.19 5.75
C ASN A 307 0.54 30.92 6.35
N ARG A 308 1.28 30.08 7.06
CA ARG A 308 0.74 28.83 7.64
C ARG A 308 0.67 28.89 9.16
N LYS A 309 -0.36 28.28 9.72
CA LYS A 309 -0.51 28.09 11.16
C LYS A 309 0.21 26.81 11.58
N ILE A 310 1.22 26.93 12.41
CA ILE A 310 2.06 25.84 12.88
C ILE A 310 1.83 25.64 14.37
N ALA A 311 1.58 24.41 14.81
CA ALA A 311 1.42 24.06 16.20
C ALA A 311 2.45 23.02 16.66
N LEU A 312 2.93 23.20 17.89
CA LEU A 312 3.64 22.16 18.64
C LEU A 312 2.78 21.75 19.83
N ALA A 313 2.31 20.52 19.86
CA ALA A 313 1.59 19.94 20.99
C ALA A 313 2.55 19.08 21.82
N MET A 314 2.58 19.27 23.14
CA MET A 314 3.47 18.54 24.04
C MET A 314 2.72 18.01 25.27
N HIS A 315 3.03 16.77 25.69
CA HIS A 315 2.61 16.27 26.99
C HIS A 315 3.82 16.13 27.89
N LEU A 316 3.90 16.92 28.97
CA LEU A 316 5.03 16.97 29.90
C LEU A 316 4.63 16.44 31.28
N TYR A 317 5.13 15.28 31.62
CA TYR A 317 4.88 14.60 32.89
C TYR A 317 6.08 14.61 33.83
N PHE A 318 7.31 14.52 33.29
CA PHE A 318 8.57 14.37 34.03
C PHE A 318 9.34 15.68 34.07
N MET A 319 9.32 16.37 35.21
CA MET A 319 9.96 17.69 35.34
C MET A 319 11.48 17.68 35.15
N ASP A 320 12.14 16.58 35.44
CA ASP A 320 13.58 16.41 35.19
C ASP A 320 13.94 16.29 33.68
N MET A 321 12.94 16.25 32.80
CA MET A 321 13.10 16.31 31.34
C MET A 321 12.69 17.68 30.76
N LEU A 322 12.38 18.67 31.60
CA LEU A 322 11.89 19.97 31.16
C LEU A 322 12.89 20.69 30.23
N ASP A 323 14.18 20.71 30.60
CA ASP A 323 15.23 21.33 29.79
C ASP A 323 15.35 20.70 28.40
N GLN A 324 15.21 19.38 28.32
CA GLN A 324 15.20 18.67 27.04
C GLN A 324 13.97 19.06 26.20
N SER A 325 12.80 19.15 26.83
CA SER A 325 11.55 19.55 26.18
C SER A 325 11.62 20.97 25.63
N MET A 326 12.20 21.89 26.43
CA MET A 326 12.49 23.26 25.99
C MET A 326 13.45 23.30 24.80
N ALA A 327 14.53 22.49 24.85
CA ALA A 327 15.48 22.39 23.74
C ALA A 327 14.84 21.84 22.45
N PHE A 328 13.80 21.01 22.53
CA PHE A 328 12.99 20.62 21.37
C PHE A 328 12.13 21.78 20.86
N ALA A 329 11.38 22.45 21.73
CA ALA A 329 10.53 23.56 21.35
C ALA A 329 11.32 24.74 20.72
N ALA A 330 12.52 24.99 21.21
CA ALA A 330 13.42 26.03 20.67
C ALA A 330 13.87 25.80 19.21
N LYS A 331 13.63 24.62 18.64
CA LYS A 331 13.93 24.32 17.22
C LYS A 331 12.81 24.71 16.27
N PHE A 332 11.62 25.02 16.81
CA PHE A 332 10.48 25.43 16.01
C PHE A 332 10.56 26.90 15.61
N PRO A 333 9.95 27.28 14.49
CA PRO A 333 9.88 28.71 14.10
C PRO A 333 9.22 29.58 15.17
N PRO A 334 9.63 30.86 15.31
CA PRO A 334 9.01 31.77 16.27
C PRO A 334 7.50 31.96 16.10
N GLU A 335 6.98 31.72 14.91
CA GLU A 335 5.55 31.82 14.59
C GLU A 335 4.71 30.61 15.10
N THR A 336 5.34 29.67 15.79
CA THR A 336 4.69 28.44 16.28
C THR A 336 3.90 28.73 17.57
N ASP A 337 2.64 28.23 17.60
CA ASP A 337 1.85 28.13 18.81
C ASP A 337 2.14 26.82 19.55
N VAL A 338 2.38 26.89 20.86
CA VAL A 338 2.73 25.71 21.65
C VAL A 338 1.62 25.40 22.65
N PHE A 339 1.10 24.19 22.57
CA PHE A 339 0.08 23.66 23.48
C PHE A 339 0.69 22.57 24.34
N ILE A 340 0.73 22.77 25.65
CA ILE A 340 1.34 21.85 26.60
C ILE A 340 0.27 21.33 27.55
N SER A 341 0.24 20.02 27.78
CA SER A 341 -0.52 19.39 28.84
C SER A 341 0.40 18.83 29.92
N THR A 342 -0.04 18.92 31.17
CA THR A 342 0.62 18.31 32.35
C THR A 342 -0.43 17.89 33.37
N ASN A 343 -0.06 17.07 34.37
CA ASN A 343 -1.02 16.48 35.29
C ASN A 343 -1.19 17.23 36.62
N GLU A 344 -0.41 18.29 36.87
CA GLU A 344 -0.41 18.98 38.20
C GLU A 344 -0.29 20.49 38.04
N PRO A 345 -1.03 21.29 38.88
CA PRO A 345 -0.94 22.76 38.85
C PRO A 345 0.46 23.32 39.13
N GLY A 346 1.22 22.65 40.04
CA GLY A 346 2.60 23.06 40.36
C GLY A 346 3.53 22.94 39.15
N LYS A 347 3.42 21.83 38.43
CA LYS A 347 4.18 21.62 37.16
C LYS A 347 3.79 22.65 36.08
N LYS A 348 2.50 22.97 35.98
CA LYS A 348 2.03 24.01 35.05
C LYS A 348 2.77 25.32 35.25
N ALA A 349 2.84 25.84 36.49
CA ALA A 349 3.49 27.10 36.79
C ALA A 349 5.00 27.08 36.46
N GLU A 350 5.67 25.94 36.71
CA GLU A 350 7.08 25.77 36.39
C GLU A 350 7.31 25.71 34.87
N ILE A 351 6.48 25.00 34.13
CA ILE A 351 6.51 24.92 32.65
C ILE A 351 6.26 26.27 32.03
N GLU A 352 5.21 27.00 32.46
CA GLU A 352 4.91 28.37 31.97
C GLU A 352 6.10 29.31 32.15
N LYS A 353 6.71 29.30 33.34
CA LYS A 353 7.90 30.08 33.63
C LYS A 353 9.08 29.73 32.73
N ALA A 354 9.33 28.47 32.50
CA ALA A 354 10.44 27.98 31.68
C ALA A 354 10.24 28.33 30.20
N PHE A 355 9.05 28.05 29.65
CA PHE A 355 8.76 28.31 28.23
C PHE A 355 8.60 29.78 27.89
N ALA A 356 8.31 30.67 28.86
CA ALA A 356 8.27 32.12 28.65
C ALA A 356 9.61 32.71 28.14
N ALA A 357 10.73 32.00 28.32
CA ALA A 357 12.04 32.39 27.82
C ALA A 357 12.27 32.06 26.34
N LEU A 358 11.39 31.26 25.70
CA LEU A 358 11.54 30.84 24.31
C LEU A 358 10.87 31.86 23.36
N PRO A 359 11.46 32.14 22.19
CA PRO A 359 10.89 33.05 21.21
C PRO A 359 9.80 32.36 20.37
N LEU A 360 8.68 32.03 21.00
CA LEU A 360 7.53 31.35 20.40
C LEU A 360 6.33 32.29 20.33
N HIS A 361 5.43 32.11 19.37
CA HIS A 361 4.28 33.00 19.18
C HIS A 361 3.34 32.97 20.39
N SER A 362 2.98 31.80 20.86
CA SER A 362 2.22 31.63 22.09
C SER A 362 2.54 30.31 22.79
N VAL A 363 2.33 30.27 24.11
CA VAL A 363 2.46 29.05 24.91
C VAL A 363 1.23 28.92 25.81
N THR A 364 0.50 27.86 25.67
CA THR A 364 -0.68 27.53 26.47
C THR A 364 -0.43 26.25 27.25
N VAL A 365 -0.50 26.30 28.58
CA VAL A 365 -0.32 25.11 29.45
C VAL A 365 -1.63 24.75 30.12
N THR A 366 -2.07 23.51 29.95
CA THR A 366 -3.33 22.96 30.50
C THR A 366 -3.04 21.86 31.48
N VAL A 367 -3.69 21.87 32.64
CA VAL A 367 -3.67 20.74 33.59
C VAL A 367 -4.77 19.76 33.18
N VAL A 368 -4.38 18.50 33.00
CA VAL A 368 -5.26 17.44 32.50
C VAL A 368 -5.31 16.27 33.45
N GLU A 369 -6.35 15.43 33.36
CA GLU A 369 -6.46 14.21 34.12
C GLU A 369 -5.34 13.23 33.70
N ASN A 370 -4.69 12.61 34.68
CA ASN A 370 -3.67 11.59 34.44
C ASN A 370 -4.32 10.25 34.08
N ARG A 371 -4.92 10.19 32.90
CA ARG A 371 -5.61 9.00 32.39
C ARG A 371 -5.42 8.87 30.89
N GLY A 372 -5.00 7.67 30.42
CA GLY A 372 -4.67 7.41 29.02
C GLY A 372 -3.28 7.89 28.62
N ARG A 373 -2.42 8.30 29.56
CA ARG A 373 -1.04 8.78 29.35
C ARG A 373 -0.98 9.91 28.30
N ASP A 374 0.05 9.91 27.48
CA ASP A 374 0.27 10.85 26.36
C ASP A 374 -0.88 10.83 25.34
N VAL A 375 -1.43 9.65 25.02
CA VAL A 375 -2.53 9.50 24.05
C VAL A 375 -3.83 10.11 24.56
N GLY A 376 -4.17 9.88 25.84
CA GLY A 376 -5.34 10.48 26.49
C GLY A 376 -5.24 12.01 26.51
N ALA A 377 -4.11 12.54 27.02
CA ALA A 377 -3.85 13.98 27.02
C ALA A 377 -3.86 14.59 25.61
N PHE A 378 -3.34 13.87 24.61
CA PHE A 378 -3.37 14.33 23.21
C PHE A 378 -4.80 14.42 22.67
N LEU A 379 -5.57 13.36 22.76
CA LEU A 379 -6.88 13.29 22.11
C LEU A 379 -7.98 14.06 22.84
N CYS A 380 -7.96 14.03 24.19
CA CYS A 380 -9.00 14.71 24.96
C CYS A 380 -8.77 16.23 25.07
N ASP A 381 -7.52 16.66 25.21
CA ASP A 381 -7.23 18.03 25.63
C ASP A 381 -6.52 18.87 24.56
N LEU A 382 -5.54 18.28 23.85
CA LEU A 382 -4.72 19.02 22.88
C LEU A 382 -5.34 19.01 21.47
N ALA A 383 -5.83 17.88 20.98
CA ALA A 383 -6.38 17.75 19.62
C ALA A 383 -7.51 18.74 19.28
N PRO A 384 -8.44 19.08 20.21
CA PRO A 384 -9.46 20.09 19.93
C PRO A 384 -8.87 21.46 19.57
N GLN A 385 -7.72 21.82 20.15
CA GLN A 385 -7.04 23.10 19.92
C GLN A 385 -6.30 23.14 18.58
N LEU A 386 -5.98 21.99 18.00
CA LEU A 386 -5.17 21.85 16.78
C LEU A 386 -5.99 21.91 15.47
N ARG A 387 -7.32 21.84 15.53
CA ARG A 387 -8.19 21.72 14.34
C ARG A 387 -8.03 22.85 13.31
N GLY A 388 -7.65 24.04 13.76
CA GLY A 388 -7.49 25.22 12.92
C GLY A 388 -6.09 25.41 12.34
N TYR A 389 -5.16 24.49 12.59
CA TYR A 389 -3.77 24.56 12.14
C TYR A 389 -3.58 23.83 10.82
N ASP A 390 -2.57 24.30 10.06
CA ASP A 390 -2.18 23.66 8.81
C ASP A 390 -1.28 22.45 9.09
N TYR A 391 -0.31 22.64 10.01
CA TYR A 391 0.66 21.63 10.40
C TYR A 391 0.80 21.57 11.91
N ALA A 392 0.90 20.37 12.44
CA ALA A 392 1.14 20.15 13.86
C ALA A 392 2.18 19.05 14.09
N CYS A 393 2.95 19.21 15.16
CA CYS A 393 3.83 18.18 15.69
C CYS A 393 3.36 17.79 17.09
N PHE A 394 3.25 16.51 17.37
CA PHE A 394 3.02 16.02 18.73
C PHE A 394 4.29 15.38 19.28
N MET A 395 4.67 15.76 20.48
CA MET A 395 5.81 15.23 21.24
C MET A 395 5.42 15.03 22.70
N HIS A 396 6.14 14.19 23.40
CA HIS A 396 6.00 14.05 24.84
C HIS A 396 7.32 13.64 25.49
N ASP A 397 7.46 13.91 26.77
CA ASP A 397 8.57 13.40 27.57
C ASP A 397 8.41 11.89 27.77
N LYS A 398 9.49 11.11 27.61
CA LYS A 398 9.44 9.65 27.69
C LYS A 398 10.62 9.08 28.44
N LYS A 399 10.34 8.39 29.55
CA LYS A 399 11.32 7.58 30.26
C LYS A 399 11.10 6.10 30.01
N ALA A 400 12.08 5.46 29.40
CA ALA A 400 12.05 4.01 29.15
C ALA A 400 12.49 3.20 30.39
N ILE A 401 11.87 3.43 31.52
CA ILE A 401 12.24 2.83 32.84
C ILE A 401 12.08 1.30 32.84
N GLN A 402 11.15 0.79 32.04
CA GLN A 402 10.78 -0.63 32.01
C GLN A 402 11.61 -1.47 31.02
N THR A 403 12.40 -0.85 30.15
CA THR A 403 13.17 -1.57 29.12
C THR A 403 14.57 -1.90 29.66
N LYS A 404 14.93 -3.17 29.64
CA LYS A 404 16.28 -3.61 30.06
C LYS A 404 17.00 -4.31 28.89
N PRO A 405 18.29 -4.00 28.62
CA PRO A 405 19.04 -2.91 29.25
C PRO A 405 18.46 -1.55 28.87
N GLY A 406 18.63 -0.53 29.73
CA GLY A 406 18.08 0.84 29.55
C GLY A 406 18.51 1.51 28.23
N SER A 407 19.65 1.11 27.66
CA SER A 407 20.14 1.57 26.36
C SER A 407 19.15 1.28 25.20
N VAL A 408 18.39 0.20 25.26
CA VAL A 408 17.39 -0.14 24.22
C VAL A 408 16.29 0.91 24.20
N GLY A 409 15.78 1.30 25.39
CA GLY A 409 14.76 2.34 25.49
C GLY A 409 15.30 3.74 25.15
N ALA A 410 16.53 4.05 25.58
CA ALA A 410 17.19 5.31 25.24
C ALA A 410 17.38 5.44 23.72
N SER A 411 17.81 4.36 23.05
CA SER A 411 17.94 4.30 21.59
C SER A 411 16.59 4.46 20.88
N PHE A 412 15.51 3.95 21.45
CA PHE A 412 14.16 4.21 20.91
C PHE A 412 13.81 5.70 20.98
N GLY A 413 14.01 6.36 22.12
CA GLY A 413 13.82 7.81 22.25
C GLY A 413 14.69 8.60 21.27
N TYR A 414 15.95 8.19 21.08
CA TYR A 414 16.83 8.77 20.05
C TYR A 414 16.24 8.65 18.65
N VAL A 415 15.75 7.47 18.26
CA VAL A 415 15.12 7.27 16.92
C VAL A 415 13.95 8.23 16.72
N CYS A 416 13.09 8.41 17.72
CA CYS A 416 11.98 9.35 17.62
C CYS A 416 12.46 10.81 17.45
N ASN A 417 13.28 11.28 18.37
CA ASN A 417 13.66 12.70 18.45
C ASN A 417 14.60 13.13 17.31
N GLU A 418 15.55 12.28 16.93
CA GLU A 418 16.48 12.54 15.81
C GLU A 418 15.75 12.72 14.49
N ASN A 419 14.65 11.97 14.28
CA ASN A 419 13.95 11.95 13.01
C ASN A 419 12.73 12.88 12.95
N VAL A 420 12.19 13.32 14.07
CA VAL A 420 11.06 14.25 14.11
C VAL A 420 11.52 15.69 14.32
N CYS A 421 12.53 15.92 15.15
CA CYS A 421 12.94 17.26 15.56
C CYS A 421 14.46 17.36 15.84
N LYS A 422 15.29 17.05 14.82
CA LYS A 422 16.76 17.10 14.97
C LYS A 422 17.28 18.50 15.30
N ASN A 423 16.93 19.49 14.48
CA ASN A 423 17.33 20.90 14.59
C ASN A 423 16.32 21.80 13.84
N ALA A 424 16.51 23.11 13.90
CA ALA A 424 15.61 24.08 13.27
C ALA A 424 15.52 23.91 11.74
N ALA A 425 16.63 23.59 11.05
CA ALA A 425 16.61 23.33 9.62
C ALA A 425 15.79 22.09 9.27
N HIS A 426 15.86 21.05 10.10
CA HIS A 426 15.05 19.86 9.96
C HIS A 426 13.55 20.18 10.07
N VAL A 427 13.14 20.95 11.07
CA VAL A 427 11.75 21.37 11.27
C VAL A 427 11.23 22.13 10.04
N LEU A 428 12.00 23.10 9.52
CA LEU A 428 11.62 23.86 8.33
C LEU A 428 11.53 22.99 7.08
N ASN A 429 12.45 22.06 6.88
CA ASN A 429 12.39 21.14 5.75
C ASN A 429 11.20 20.18 5.86
N VAL A 430 10.83 19.71 7.05
CA VAL A 430 9.61 18.89 7.26
C VAL A 430 8.35 19.67 6.85
N LEU A 431 8.26 20.95 7.20
CA LEU A 431 7.15 21.80 6.78
C LEU A 431 7.10 21.96 5.25
N CYS A 432 8.27 22.09 4.60
CA CYS A 432 8.35 22.11 3.13
C CYS A 432 7.89 20.78 2.50
N GLU A 433 8.19 19.63 3.12
CA GLU A 433 7.69 18.33 2.62
C GLU A 433 6.16 18.27 2.60
N PHE A 434 5.51 18.76 3.65
CA PHE A 434 4.06 18.88 3.67
C PHE A 434 3.54 19.84 2.60
N GLU A 435 4.16 21.02 2.42
CA GLU A 435 3.71 22.00 1.43
C GLU A 435 3.84 21.46 0.00
N ASN A 436 4.90 20.70 -0.29
CA ASN A 436 5.17 20.13 -1.61
C ASN A 436 4.29 18.90 -1.94
N ASP A 437 3.68 18.28 -0.93
CA ASP A 437 2.89 17.07 -1.14
C ASP A 437 1.52 17.16 -0.46
N PRO A 438 0.46 17.49 -1.22
CA PRO A 438 -0.88 17.70 -0.68
C PRO A 438 -1.51 16.43 -0.10
N TYR A 439 -1.03 15.23 -0.47
CA TYR A 439 -1.54 13.96 0.04
C TYR A 439 -0.79 13.45 1.27
N LEU A 440 0.33 14.07 1.62
CA LEU A 440 1.06 13.72 2.82
C LEU A 440 0.28 14.17 4.06
N GLY A 441 -0.21 13.22 4.84
CA GLY A 441 -1.01 13.48 6.05
C GLY A 441 -0.22 13.36 7.34
N ILE A 442 0.70 12.41 7.42
CA ILE A 442 1.47 12.08 8.61
C ILE A 442 2.92 11.81 8.24
N LEU A 443 3.85 12.32 9.07
CA LEU A 443 5.26 11.95 9.06
C LEU A 443 5.64 11.34 10.42
N CYS A 444 5.96 10.04 10.40
CA CYS A 444 6.37 9.28 11.57
C CYS A 444 7.88 9.08 11.59
N PRO A 445 8.53 8.99 12.77
CA PRO A 445 9.87 8.43 12.82
C PRO A 445 9.84 7.00 12.26
N PRO A 446 10.95 6.48 11.72
CA PRO A 446 11.00 5.08 11.30
C PRO A 446 10.79 4.18 12.51
N PHE A 447 10.12 3.04 12.31
CA PHE A 447 9.96 2.09 13.41
C PHE A 447 11.32 1.65 13.98
N PRO A 448 11.45 1.51 15.30
CA PRO A 448 12.65 0.96 15.92
C PRO A 448 12.82 -0.50 15.48
N ALA A 449 14.05 -0.91 15.17
CA ALA A 449 14.35 -2.26 14.69
C ALA A 449 15.57 -2.88 15.39
N HIS A 450 15.93 -2.41 16.60
CA HIS A 450 17.06 -2.89 17.36
C HIS A 450 16.62 -3.63 18.64
N GLY A 451 17.41 -4.57 19.10
CA GLY A 451 17.11 -5.34 20.33
C GLY A 451 15.75 -6.05 20.25
N LEU A 452 14.89 -5.82 21.24
CA LEU A 452 13.55 -6.42 21.24
C LEU A 452 12.62 -5.90 20.13
N TYR A 453 12.95 -4.80 19.49
CA TYR A 453 12.18 -4.21 18.40
C TYR A 453 12.52 -4.78 17.01
N PHE A 454 13.45 -5.75 16.94
CA PHE A 454 13.87 -6.37 15.69
C PHE A 454 12.70 -6.86 14.83
N MET A 455 11.69 -7.46 15.46
CA MET A 455 10.50 -7.98 14.78
C MET A 455 9.58 -6.90 14.19
N ASN A 456 9.81 -5.62 14.49
CA ASN A 456 9.07 -4.52 13.83
C ASN A 456 9.40 -4.38 12.35
N MET A 457 10.44 -5.05 11.86
CA MET A 457 10.72 -5.13 10.42
C MET A 457 9.66 -5.90 9.63
N CYS A 458 8.81 -6.65 10.32
CA CYS A 458 7.67 -7.36 9.75
C CYS A 458 6.41 -7.12 10.63
N SER A 459 5.58 -8.12 10.87
CA SER A 459 4.34 -7.99 11.65
C SER A 459 4.50 -7.68 13.14
N GLY A 460 5.73 -7.74 13.67
CA GLY A 460 5.99 -7.57 15.13
C GLY A 460 5.61 -6.19 15.70
N GLY A 461 5.54 -5.15 14.87
CA GLY A 461 5.07 -3.83 15.26
C GLY A 461 3.60 -3.76 15.70
N TRP A 462 2.80 -4.74 15.30
CA TRP A 462 1.45 -4.87 15.84
C TRP A 462 1.43 -5.27 17.31
N GLY A 463 2.35 -6.12 17.75
CA GLY A 463 2.25 -6.75 19.06
C GLY A 463 0.88 -7.45 19.22
N PRO A 464 0.19 -7.29 20.35
CA PRO A 464 -1.17 -7.81 20.57
C PRO A 464 -2.28 -6.89 20.02
N ASN A 465 -1.95 -5.80 19.29
CA ASN A 465 -2.89 -4.71 19.03
C ASN A 465 -3.63 -4.79 17.68
N PHE A 466 -3.32 -5.74 16.79
CA PHE A 466 -3.93 -5.80 15.46
C PHE A 466 -5.47 -5.87 15.53
N GLU A 467 -6.03 -6.81 16.30
CA GLU A 467 -7.47 -6.95 16.42
C GLU A 467 -8.11 -5.76 17.15
N ASN A 468 -7.44 -5.19 18.15
CA ASN A 468 -7.91 -4.00 18.85
C ASN A 468 -7.95 -2.78 17.91
N THR A 469 -6.92 -2.60 17.08
CA THR A 469 -6.88 -1.51 16.07
C THR A 469 -7.97 -1.69 15.01
N LYS A 470 -8.16 -2.91 14.53
CA LYS A 470 -9.24 -3.23 13.56
C LYS A 470 -10.63 -2.98 14.14
N LYS A 471 -10.83 -3.34 15.41
CA LYS A 471 -12.08 -3.07 16.13
C LYS A 471 -12.29 -1.56 16.30
N LEU A 472 -11.25 -0.83 16.71
CA LEU A 472 -11.28 0.63 16.83
C LEU A 472 -11.69 1.31 15.52
N LEU A 473 -11.09 0.92 14.40
CA LEU A 473 -11.44 1.44 13.07
C LEU A 473 -12.90 1.16 12.72
N LYS A 474 -13.34 -0.09 12.82
CA LYS A 474 -14.65 -0.52 12.31
C LYS A 474 -15.80 -0.19 13.24
N GLU A 475 -15.64 -0.42 14.54
CA GLU A 475 -16.74 -0.32 15.51
C GLU A 475 -16.83 1.08 16.15
N THR A 476 -15.69 1.71 16.44
CA THR A 476 -15.66 3.01 17.10
C THR A 476 -15.66 4.15 16.09
N LEU A 477 -14.70 4.15 15.17
CA LEU A 477 -14.51 5.24 14.20
C LEU A 477 -15.37 5.07 12.94
N LYS A 478 -15.96 3.88 12.69
CA LYS A 478 -16.79 3.57 11.50
C LYS A 478 -16.04 3.78 10.18
N LEU A 479 -14.75 3.52 10.15
CA LEU A 479 -13.90 3.68 8.99
C LEU A 479 -13.67 2.34 8.30
N ASP A 480 -13.80 2.30 6.97
CA ASP A 480 -13.50 1.14 6.12
C ASP A 480 -12.28 1.44 5.26
N VAL A 481 -11.13 0.98 5.72
CA VAL A 481 -9.84 1.13 5.05
C VAL A 481 -9.11 -0.22 5.00
N PRO A 482 -8.23 -0.46 4.02
CA PRO A 482 -7.41 -1.66 3.97
C PRO A 482 -6.50 -1.76 5.21
N ILE A 483 -6.63 -2.84 5.97
CA ILE A 483 -5.78 -3.17 7.10
C ILE A 483 -5.35 -4.63 7.01
N ALA A 484 -4.05 -4.89 7.14
CA ALA A 484 -3.44 -6.22 7.07
C ALA A 484 -2.49 -6.43 8.25
N GLY A 485 -2.42 -7.66 8.74
CA GLY A 485 -1.63 -8.03 9.92
C GLY A 485 -0.24 -8.56 9.61
N GLU A 486 0.08 -8.79 8.34
CA GLU A 486 1.34 -9.39 7.89
C GLU A 486 2.52 -8.42 7.99
N GLU A 487 2.23 -7.11 7.85
CA GLU A 487 3.23 -6.04 7.88
C GLU A 487 2.97 -5.08 9.05
N SER A 488 4.02 -4.57 9.66
CA SER A 488 3.89 -3.51 10.66
C SER A 488 3.36 -2.22 10.02
N PRO A 489 2.42 -1.52 10.67
CA PRO A 489 1.91 -0.26 10.13
C PRO A 489 2.98 0.83 10.16
N ILE A 490 2.90 1.79 9.23
CA ILE A 490 3.70 3.02 9.27
C ILE A 490 3.06 3.95 10.31
N ALA A 491 3.31 3.68 11.57
CA ALA A 491 2.67 4.34 12.69
C ALA A 491 3.70 5.10 13.54
N PRO A 492 3.28 6.13 14.30
CA PRO A 492 4.15 6.88 15.19
C PRO A 492 4.41 6.12 16.49
N TYR A 493 5.19 5.05 16.40
CA TYR A 493 5.60 4.29 17.58
C TYR A 493 6.26 5.22 18.61
N GLY A 494 5.68 5.27 19.81
CA GLY A 494 6.10 6.21 20.84
C GLY A 494 5.42 7.57 20.76
N SER A 495 4.38 7.72 19.95
CA SER A 495 3.49 8.90 19.88
C SER A 495 4.22 10.22 19.64
N VAL A 496 5.29 10.24 18.80
CA VAL A 496 6.04 11.45 18.42
C VAL A 496 6.01 11.56 16.90
N PHE A 497 5.32 12.58 16.37
CA PHE A 497 5.09 12.67 14.92
C PHE A 497 4.59 14.04 14.46
N TRP A 498 4.72 14.27 13.15
CA TRP A 498 4.13 15.41 12.44
C TRP A 498 2.85 15.00 11.73
N PHE A 499 1.90 15.91 11.61
CA PHE A 499 0.65 15.63 10.91
C PHE A 499 -0.06 16.89 10.42
N ARG A 500 -0.91 16.73 9.41
CA ARG A 500 -1.98 17.68 9.13
C ARG A 500 -3.15 17.41 10.06
N PRO A 501 -3.66 18.37 10.84
CA PRO A 501 -4.85 18.13 11.67
C PRO A 501 -6.04 17.60 10.85
N LYS A 502 -6.21 18.04 9.61
CA LYS A 502 -7.25 17.52 8.70
C LYS A 502 -7.12 16.01 8.40
N ALA A 503 -5.90 15.49 8.37
CA ALA A 503 -5.67 14.06 8.16
C ALA A 503 -6.11 13.20 9.36
N LEU A 504 -6.19 13.79 10.55
CA LEU A 504 -6.66 13.13 11.77
C LEU A 504 -8.09 13.54 12.16
N ALA A 505 -8.77 14.33 11.34
CA ALA A 505 -10.12 14.79 11.63
C ALA A 505 -11.09 13.66 12.03
N PRO A 506 -11.14 12.48 11.36
CA PRO A 506 -12.03 11.40 11.77
C PRO A 506 -11.78 10.88 13.19
N LEU A 507 -10.51 10.92 13.65
CA LEU A 507 -10.15 10.54 15.02
C LEU A 507 -10.51 11.63 16.03
N PHE A 508 -10.29 12.90 15.67
CA PHE A 508 -10.62 14.05 16.53
C PHE A 508 -12.12 14.27 16.66
N ASP A 509 -12.88 13.98 15.61
CA ASP A 509 -14.35 14.14 15.57
C ASP A 509 -15.09 13.10 16.43
N HIS A 510 -14.41 12.03 16.83
CA HIS A 510 -14.98 11.08 17.80
C HIS A 510 -15.29 11.72 19.15
N GLY A 511 -14.55 12.77 19.54
CA GLY A 511 -14.82 13.51 20.77
C GLY A 511 -14.42 12.75 22.03
N TRP A 512 -13.19 12.24 22.06
CA TRP A 512 -12.61 11.46 23.14
C TRP A 512 -12.75 12.08 24.51
N GLN A 513 -13.06 11.25 25.50
CA GLN A 513 -13.13 11.61 26.91
C GLN A 513 -12.10 10.79 27.71
N HIS A 514 -11.61 11.30 28.84
CA HIS A 514 -10.69 10.56 29.69
C HIS A 514 -11.27 9.22 30.15
N THR A 515 -12.59 9.12 30.28
CA THR A 515 -13.30 7.88 30.64
C THR A 515 -13.22 6.77 29.59
N ASP A 516 -12.88 7.09 28.33
CA ASP A 516 -12.66 6.09 27.28
C ASP A 516 -11.35 5.32 27.47
N PHE A 517 -10.47 5.84 28.31
CA PHE A 517 -9.21 5.20 28.66
C PHE A 517 -9.35 4.47 30.00
N PRO A 518 -8.73 3.28 30.16
CA PRO A 518 -8.72 2.60 31.45
C PRO A 518 -7.92 3.41 32.49
N PRO A 519 -8.23 3.24 33.82
CA PRO A 519 -7.46 3.91 34.87
C PRO A 519 -6.04 3.35 34.99
N GLU A 520 -5.11 4.15 35.53
CA GLU A 520 -3.78 3.67 35.90
C GLU A 520 -3.83 2.72 37.13
N PRO A 521 -2.93 1.74 37.25
CA PRO A 521 -1.80 1.47 36.35
C PRO A 521 -2.21 0.68 35.11
N LEU A 522 -1.73 1.12 33.92
CA LEU A 522 -2.01 0.44 32.67
C LEU A 522 -1.04 -0.73 32.43
N PRO A 523 -1.51 -1.80 31.75
CA PRO A 523 -0.63 -2.82 31.19
C PRO A 523 0.45 -2.21 30.28
N GLN A 524 1.54 -2.96 30.10
CA GLN A 524 2.66 -2.52 29.26
C GLN A 524 2.28 -2.40 27.79
N ASP A 525 1.37 -3.25 27.28
CA ASP A 525 0.88 -3.27 25.92
C ASP A 525 -0.58 -3.78 25.87
N GLY A 526 -1.22 -3.73 24.69
CA GLY A 526 -2.57 -4.27 24.49
C GLY A 526 -3.71 -3.36 24.93
N THR A 527 -3.46 -2.09 25.28
CA THR A 527 -4.49 -1.12 25.68
C THR A 527 -5.04 -0.35 24.51
N ILE A 528 -6.13 0.40 24.73
CA ILE A 528 -6.72 1.30 23.72
C ILE A 528 -5.68 2.34 23.25
N SER A 529 -4.81 2.85 24.13
CA SER A 529 -3.75 3.80 23.75
C SER A 529 -2.77 3.20 22.73
N HIS A 530 -2.41 1.92 22.87
CA HIS A 530 -1.56 1.22 21.90
C HIS A 530 -2.28 0.93 20.58
N ALA A 531 -3.59 0.68 20.60
CA ALA A 531 -4.39 0.57 19.38
C ALA A 531 -4.48 1.93 18.67
N ILE A 532 -4.64 3.02 19.42
CA ILE A 532 -4.65 4.39 18.87
C ILE A 532 -3.29 4.75 18.26
N GLU A 533 -2.17 4.41 18.89
CA GLU A 533 -0.84 4.62 18.31
C GLU A 533 -0.71 4.00 16.90
N ARG A 534 -1.39 2.88 16.67
CA ARG A 534 -1.34 2.15 15.39
C ARG A 534 -2.47 2.55 14.43
N VAL A 535 -3.48 3.28 14.90
CA VAL A 535 -4.64 3.65 14.07
C VAL A 535 -4.39 4.90 13.22
N TYR A 536 -3.50 5.80 13.63
CA TYR A 536 -3.25 7.09 12.96
C TYR A 536 -3.08 6.99 11.44
N PRO A 537 -2.27 6.06 10.88
CA PRO A 537 -2.09 5.95 9.42
C PRO A 537 -3.38 5.61 8.68
N PHE A 538 -4.21 4.78 9.27
CA PHE A 538 -5.48 4.35 8.67
C PHE A 538 -6.55 5.44 8.76
N VAL A 539 -6.52 6.26 9.82
CA VAL A 539 -7.36 7.47 9.94
C VAL A 539 -6.99 8.49 8.86
N ALA A 540 -5.69 8.74 8.69
CA ALA A 540 -5.21 9.62 7.62
C ALA A 540 -5.64 9.11 6.24
N GLN A 541 -5.54 7.80 6.01
CA GLN A 541 -6.00 7.17 4.77
C GLN A 541 -7.49 7.37 4.53
N ALA A 542 -8.32 7.19 5.56
CA ALA A 542 -9.76 7.45 5.46
C ALA A 542 -10.09 8.92 5.16
N ALA A 543 -9.23 9.84 5.60
CA ALA A 543 -9.33 11.27 5.30
C ALA A 543 -8.73 11.68 3.93
N GLY A 544 -8.25 10.72 3.13
CA GLY A 544 -7.67 10.97 1.81
C GLY A 544 -6.18 11.34 1.81
N TYR A 545 -5.46 11.01 2.90
CA TYR A 545 -4.04 11.26 3.05
C TYR A 545 -3.25 9.98 3.24
N TYR A 546 -1.93 10.04 3.08
CA TYR A 546 -1.07 8.90 3.35
C TYR A 546 -0.05 9.20 4.46
N PRO A 547 0.39 8.17 5.21
CA PRO A 547 1.48 8.27 6.15
C PRO A 547 2.83 7.99 5.46
N ALA A 548 3.89 8.66 5.90
CA ALA A 548 5.25 8.34 5.49
C ALA A 548 6.22 8.33 6.69
N ALA A 549 7.33 7.62 6.53
CA ALA A 549 8.43 7.72 7.47
C ALA A 549 9.30 8.94 7.15
N VAL A 550 9.77 9.63 8.20
CA VAL A 550 10.73 10.72 8.10
C VAL A 550 12.04 10.34 8.77
N MET A 551 13.15 10.61 8.12
CA MET A 551 14.49 10.37 8.67
C MET A 551 15.40 11.58 8.46
N SER A 552 16.19 11.91 9.46
CA SER A 552 17.33 12.78 9.22
C SER A 552 18.32 12.08 8.30
N ARG A 553 19.07 12.84 7.49
CA ARG A 553 20.07 12.28 6.59
C ARG A 553 21.08 11.38 7.33
N ASP A 554 21.54 11.81 8.50
CA ASP A 554 22.52 11.04 9.27
C ASP A 554 21.94 9.73 9.78
N TYR A 555 20.68 9.75 10.24
CA TYR A 555 20.01 8.53 10.66
C TYR A 555 19.70 7.60 9.47
N ALA A 556 19.36 8.14 8.31
CA ALA A 556 19.10 7.35 7.12
C ALA A 556 20.34 6.52 6.70
N VAL A 557 21.55 7.10 6.79
CA VAL A 557 22.81 6.37 6.55
C VAL A 557 22.96 5.23 7.56
N THR A 558 22.82 5.53 8.86
CA THR A 558 22.87 4.53 9.93
C THR A 558 21.85 3.42 9.72
N ARG A 559 20.63 3.77 9.32
CA ARG A 559 19.54 2.83 9.05
C ARG A 559 19.86 1.92 7.88
N ASN A 560 20.40 2.47 6.78
CA ASN A 560 20.82 1.70 5.61
C ASN A 560 21.84 0.62 6.00
N ASP A 561 22.90 1.01 6.71
CA ASP A 561 23.96 0.08 7.11
C ASP A 561 23.44 -0.99 8.09
N THR A 562 22.55 -0.60 9.00
CA THR A 562 21.90 -1.54 9.93
C THR A 562 21.05 -2.55 9.17
N MET A 563 20.23 -2.11 8.20
CA MET A 563 19.38 -3.02 7.39
C MET A 563 20.25 -3.93 6.52
N GLN A 564 21.34 -3.44 5.95
CA GLN A 564 22.30 -4.24 5.21
C GLN A 564 22.96 -5.31 6.10
N ALA A 565 23.35 -4.96 7.31
CA ALA A 565 23.91 -5.92 8.26
C ALA A 565 22.91 -7.03 8.63
N TYR A 566 21.63 -6.67 8.89
CA TYR A 566 20.58 -7.65 9.15
C TYR A 566 20.32 -8.54 7.93
N ALA A 567 20.15 -7.95 6.75
CA ALA A 567 19.95 -8.70 5.51
C ALA A 567 21.09 -9.70 5.25
N THR A 568 22.34 -9.24 5.34
CA THR A 568 23.53 -10.10 5.18
C THR A 568 23.56 -11.23 6.21
N GLY A 569 23.27 -10.92 7.47
CA GLY A 569 23.21 -11.90 8.56
C GLY A 569 22.16 -12.99 8.34
N MET A 570 21.02 -12.66 7.71
CA MET A 570 19.95 -13.61 7.40
C MET A 570 20.21 -14.37 6.08
N ILE A 571 20.65 -13.68 5.02
CA ILE A 571 20.84 -14.28 3.70
C ILE A 571 22.04 -15.24 3.66
N ARG A 572 23.15 -14.91 4.34
CA ARG A 572 24.37 -15.73 4.34
C ARG A 572 24.15 -17.19 4.76
N PRO A 573 23.43 -17.50 5.86
CA PRO A 573 23.10 -18.89 6.20
C PRO A 573 22.14 -19.53 5.19
N LEU A 574 21.16 -18.79 4.65
CA LEU A 574 20.23 -19.32 3.63
C LEU A 574 20.95 -19.68 2.34
N ALA A 575 21.83 -18.80 1.84
CA ALA A 575 22.63 -19.05 0.64
C ALA A 575 23.53 -20.29 0.78
N ARG A 576 24.13 -20.50 1.96
CA ARG A 576 24.98 -21.68 2.22
C ARG A 576 24.22 -23.01 2.26
N VAL A 577 22.98 -22.98 2.79
CA VAL A 577 22.18 -24.21 2.99
C VAL A 577 21.38 -24.57 1.74
N PHE A 578 20.91 -23.61 0.97
CA PHE A 578 19.94 -23.81 -0.10
C PHE A 578 20.47 -23.41 -1.48
N ASP A 579 21.75 -23.03 -1.59
CA ASP A 579 22.37 -22.58 -2.86
C ASP A 579 21.55 -21.49 -3.59
N CYS A 580 21.05 -20.50 -2.81
CA CYS A 580 20.20 -19.44 -3.33
C CYS A 580 21.05 -18.34 -3.95
N THR A 581 20.73 -17.97 -5.18
CA THR A 581 21.41 -16.90 -5.94
C THR A 581 20.51 -15.68 -6.20
N THR A 582 19.21 -15.77 -5.90
CA THR A 582 18.24 -14.71 -6.13
C THR A 582 17.41 -14.44 -4.89
N PHE A 583 16.76 -13.25 -4.85
CA PHE A 583 15.81 -12.90 -3.79
C PHE A 583 14.67 -13.92 -3.68
N TRP A 584 14.07 -14.31 -4.81
CA TRP A 584 12.99 -15.32 -4.82
C TRP A 584 13.47 -16.70 -4.37
N GLY A 585 14.68 -17.09 -4.74
CA GLY A 585 15.30 -18.32 -4.26
C GLY A 585 15.47 -18.31 -2.75
N ALA A 586 16.01 -17.23 -2.19
CA ALA A 586 16.20 -17.07 -0.75
C ALA A 586 14.86 -16.99 0.01
N SER A 587 13.90 -16.23 -0.51
CA SER A 587 12.54 -16.09 0.06
C SER A 587 11.78 -17.43 0.02
N GLY A 588 11.81 -18.13 -1.11
CA GLY A 588 11.20 -19.45 -1.27
C GLY A 588 11.82 -20.51 -0.35
N ALA A 589 13.16 -20.49 -0.20
CA ALA A 589 13.87 -21.38 0.72
C ALA A 589 13.50 -21.09 2.18
N ALA A 590 13.43 -19.82 2.58
CA ALA A 590 13.00 -19.40 3.92
C ALA A 590 11.55 -19.83 4.20
N THR A 591 10.65 -19.60 3.24
CA THR A 591 9.24 -19.98 3.33
C THR A 591 9.08 -21.50 3.42
N GLY A 592 9.77 -22.25 2.56
CA GLY A 592 9.75 -23.73 2.56
C GLY A 592 10.31 -24.31 3.85
N PHE A 593 11.38 -23.72 4.41
CA PHE A 593 11.92 -24.09 5.71
C PHE A 593 10.96 -23.78 6.85
N ALA A 594 10.31 -22.61 6.83
CA ALA A 594 9.28 -22.24 7.80
C ALA A 594 8.07 -23.17 7.72
N ALA A 595 7.59 -23.52 6.51
CA ALA A 595 6.49 -24.45 6.30
C ALA A 595 6.82 -25.87 6.80
N LYS A 596 8.02 -26.40 6.50
CA LYS A 596 8.48 -27.69 7.03
C LYS A 596 8.58 -27.66 8.55
N ARG A 597 9.12 -26.59 9.15
CA ARG A 597 9.10 -26.44 10.61
C ARG A 597 7.69 -26.31 11.18
N HIS A 598 6.78 -25.71 10.45
CA HIS A 598 5.37 -25.59 10.85
C HIS A 598 4.69 -26.96 10.87
N LEU A 599 4.98 -27.82 9.90
CA LEU A 599 4.52 -29.21 9.88
C LEU A 599 5.14 -30.05 11.01
N PHE A 600 6.40 -29.82 11.35
CA PHE A 600 7.15 -30.60 12.37
C PHE A 600 7.26 -29.92 13.75
N GLY A 601 6.63 -28.77 13.91
CA GLY A 601 6.38 -28.12 15.22
C GLY A 601 7.56 -27.54 15.94
N THR A 602 8.04 -26.35 15.56
CA THR A 602 8.63 -25.42 16.56
C THR A 602 8.77 -23.99 16.03
N TYR A 603 8.43 -23.04 16.91
CA TYR A 603 8.75 -21.61 16.96
C TYR A 603 8.04 -20.62 16.04
N GLY A 604 7.18 -19.81 16.66
CA GLY A 604 6.75 -18.47 16.32
C GLY A 604 5.70 -18.03 17.34
N PRO A 605 5.60 -16.75 17.70
CA PRO A 605 4.61 -16.24 18.66
C PRO A 605 3.15 -16.55 18.28
N TYR A 606 2.88 -16.90 17.01
CA TYR A 606 1.56 -17.29 16.51
C TYR A 606 1.30 -18.81 16.45
N ALA A 607 2.29 -19.64 16.73
CA ALA A 607 2.14 -21.11 16.77
C ALA A 607 1.36 -21.59 18.03
N ASN A 608 0.84 -20.68 18.83
CA ASN A 608 0.53 -20.96 20.23
C ASN A 608 -0.86 -21.48 20.56
N SER A 609 -1.87 -21.49 19.67
CA SER A 609 -3.19 -21.98 20.14
C SER A 609 -3.41 -23.47 19.90
N ARG A 610 -3.21 -23.97 18.71
CA ARG A 610 -3.49 -25.39 18.40
C ARG A 610 -2.42 -26.37 18.90
N ARG A 611 -1.15 -25.97 18.92
CA ARG A 611 -0.05 -26.84 19.35
C ARG A 611 0.15 -26.88 20.85
N ARG A 612 -0.08 -25.77 21.53
CA ARG A 612 -0.14 -25.74 22.99
C ARG A 612 -1.27 -26.64 23.47
N HIS A 613 -2.42 -26.60 22.79
CA HIS A 613 -3.53 -27.52 23.05
C HIS A 613 -3.15 -28.97 22.75
N ALA A 614 -2.52 -29.28 21.60
CA ALA A 614 -2.08 -30.64 21.28
C ALA A 614 -0.98 -31.14 22.24
N ARG A 615 0.00 -30.31 22.60
CA ARG A 615 1.04 -30.67 23.57
C ARG A 615 0.48 -30.85 24.96
N ASN A 616 -0.40 -29.99 25.41
CA ASN A 616 -1.08 -30.12 26.69
C ASN A 616 -1.98 -31.35 26.70
N TRP A 617 -2.75 -31.57 25.61
CA TRP A 617 -3.57 -32.77 25.45
C TRP A 617 -2.72 -34.06 25.53
N LEU A 618 -1.58 -34.11 24.80
CA LEU A 618 -0.65 -35.25 24.86
C LEU A 618 -0.08 -35.44 26.29
N ARG A 619 0.29 -34.38 26.97
CA ARG A 619 0.78 -34.44 28.36
C ARG A 619 -0.30 -34.94 29.29
N ASP A 620 -1.53 -34.47 29.14
CA ASP A 620 -2.62 -34.71 30.06
C ASP A 620 -3.34 -36.05 29.81
N ASN A 621 -3.17 -36.64 28.62
CA ASN A 621 -3.86 -37.89 28.18
C ASN A 621 -2.93 -39.07 27.88
N LEU A 622 -1.61 -38.91 27.96
CA LEU A 622 -0.67 -40.03 27.80
C LEU A 622 0.02 -40.36 29.14
N PRO A 623 0.35 -41.64 29.39
CA PRO A 623 1.23 -42.00 30.48
C PRO A 623 2.55 -41.21 30.40
N GLU A 624 3.08 -40.81 31.55
CA GLU A 624 4.28 -39.97 31.65
C GLU A 624 5.49 -40.55 30.89
N SER A 625 5.64 -41.88 30.90
CA SER A 625 6.67 -42.61 30.16
C SER A 625 6.53 -42.44 28.64
N ALA A 626 5.30 -42.49 28.13
CA ALA A 626 5.01 -42.34 26.68
C ALA A 626 5.22 -40.87 26.25
N TYR A 627 4.78 -39.91 27.06
CA TYR A 627 5.01 -38.49 26.80
C TYR A 627 6.52 -38.15 26.82
N LYS A 628 7.28 -38.62 27.82
CA LYS A 628 8.74 -38.47 27.89
C LYS A 628 9.43 -39.13 26.69
N GLY A 629 8.98 -40.30 26.25
CA GLY A 629 9.48 -40.98 25.04
C GLY A 629 9.32 -40.11 23.79
N ILE A 630 8.16 -39.52 23.58
CA ILE A 630 7.87 -38.61 22.43
C ILE A 630 8.80 -37.37 22.49
N ILE A 631 8.98 -36.77 23.66
CA ILE A 631 9.85 -35.61 23.83
C ILE A 631 11.32 -35.97 23.60
N THR A 632 11.77 -37.12 24.10
CA THR A 632 13.15 -37.59 23.96
C THR A 632 13.46 -37.91 22.47
N THR A 633 12.57 -38.60 21.77
CA THR A 633 12.70 -38.90 20.36
C THR A 633 12.74 -37.60 19.53
N LYS A 634 11.91 -36.64 19.89
CA LYS A 634 11.90 -35.32 19.25
C LYS A 634 13.23 -34.58 19.48
N ARG A 635 13.81 -34.61 20.69
CA ARG A 635 15.13 -34.02 20.99
C ARG A 635 16.27 -34.72 20.25
N ALA A 636 16.21 -36.02 20.10
CA ALA A 636 17.21 -36.79 19.36
C ALA A 636 17.20 -36.48 17.86
N ILE A 637 16.03 -36.26 17.27
CA ILE A 637 15.87 -35.97 15.84
C ILE A 637 16.18 -34.49 15.51
N PHE A 638 15.84 -33.56 16.40
CA PHE A 638 15.85 -32.11 16.11
C PHE A 638 16.83 -31.29 16.97
N GLY A 639 17.62 -31.94 17.82
CA GLY A 639 18.60 -31.28 18.72
C GLY A 639 17.94 -30.62 19.96
N PRO A 640 18.75 -30.19 20.95
CA PRO A 640 18.27 -29.51 22.13
C PRO A 640 17.80 -28.10 21.79
N HIS A 641 16.63 -27.73 22.29
CA HIS A 641 16.08 -26.37 22.16
C HIS A 641 16.63 -25.47 23.28
N HIS A 642 17.41 -24.48 22.89
CA HIS A 642 17.67 -23.32 23.74
C HIS A 642 16.80 -22.17 23.24
N GLY A 643 15.65 -21.97 23.86
CA GLY A 643 14.84 -20.76 23.71
C GLY A 643 15.12 -19.84 24.91
N PRO A 644 15.14 -18.51 24.72
CA PRO A 644 15.45 -17.53 25.77
C PRO A 644 14.35 -17.32 26.83
N TYR A 645 13.34 -18.18 26.88
CA TYR A 645 12.18 -18.06 27.80
C TYR A 645 11.73 -19.42 28.34
N GLU A 646 12.65 -20.22 28.86
CA GLU A 646 12.33 -21.28 29.80
C GLU A 646 13.16 -21.04 31.08
N ASP A 647 12.62 -20.18 31.94
CA ASP A 647 12.72 -20.21 33.40
C ASP A 647 11.38 -19.80 34.00
#